data_b61036fb89fdace5e5431f9e1a06cb30
#
_entry.id   b61036fb89fdace5e5431f9e1a06cb30
#
_cell.length_a   1.000
_cell.length_b   1.000
_cell.length_c   1.000
_cell.angle_alpha   90.00
_cell.angle_beta   90.00
_cell.angle_gamma   90.00
#
_symmetry.space_group_name_H-M   'P 1'
#
loop_
_entity.id
_entity.type
_entity.pdbx_description
1 polymer ?
#
loop_
_entity_poly.entity_id
_entity_poly.type
_entity_poly.pdbx_seq_one_letter_code
_entity_poly.pdbx_strand_id
1 'polypeptide(L)'
;MKNYLFFLLAVLALTSCEKGVAQTSVEHGGWVKYEGNPVLGGPELGTCFDANVIPDGQSPLNMYFSWRPKKAIALSRSEDGISWTSPEIVLDCDSTTGWEDIVNRSSTLFWKGQYHIWYTGQTFPPGQPQGISKIGYAVSDDGVHFRRVQKEPVLMPEMDYEGLSVMNPYVMYDEERKVLRMWYSSGETYEPNVECYAESVDGIHWQRSPLNPIFGKGAPGEWDCDRVGGLEVHRLQDGRFIMFYIGYSDINTARIGAAVSPDGITRWHRLQANPLVEPVPGEWDGHACYKPTVFHDRANKRWLLWYNGRKDANEFIGMAVHEGDDLLSTEPVAALPDSTLIEHYVADFNSHDQETYRQAFPNDKAADFLKANIPLFQCPDKELERTYYFRWWTYRKHVRQTPDGFVITEFLPNVGWAGKHNTINCPASHHFYEGRWLRNPRYLADYARFWFYGGGSVRSYSFPAADAVWNYLLVHPDGELEADLYEKLKENYAGWEKERLDSTNLFWQFDGNDGMEVSVSGNLSPDHSGYRPTINSYMYADAVALSRLAARRGEKADAELYAGKAAERKALMDRYLWDGKDEFYKVVPCHADLSVSPCREELGYVPWMYDIPDRDKLVAWEQLFDPQGFLAPYGPTTAEQRSPGFAVAYEGHECQWNGPSWPFATSQTLKAMARSLRRFGEEGLTRERYMQVLQTYSRSHRLGQQCFIDENLNPFTGDWIARTLLKQRGDVIPDRGKDYNHSTFADNIISDLIGLQVDERGRISLCPLVPADYWDWFCLLGVPCQGHRVDIIYDRTGRHYGRYKGLQLIIDGKARRIKPKNRL
;
A
#
# COMPACT_ATOMS: atom_id res chain seq x y z
N MET A 1 45.00 -32.59 72.70
CA MET A 1 45.64 -31.28 72.69
C MET A 1 44.76 -30.35 71.84
N LYS A 2 44.31 -29.32 72.52
CA LYS A 2 43.91 -27.99 72.08
C LYS A 2 42.81 -27.90 71.06
N ASN A 3 41.61 -27.56 71.51
CA ASN A 3 40.98 -26.22 71.59
C ASN A 3 40.70 -25.61 70.24
N TYR A 4 39.34 -25.33 69.98
CA TYR A 4 38.78 -24.01 70.17
C TYR A 4 37.38 -23.96 69.66
N LEU A 5 36.63 -23.52 70.44
CA LEU A 5 35.89 -22.29 70.83
C LEU A 5 34.68 -21.99 69.94
N PHE A 6 33.55 -22.26 70.57
CA PHE A 6 32.20 -21.83 70.09
C PHE A 6 32.03 -20.33 70.20
N PHE A 7 31.54 -19.71 69.16
CA PHE A 7 30.86 -18.43 69.28
C PHE A 7 29.41 -18.61 68.81
N LEU A 8 28.54 -18.52 69.85
CA LEU A 8 27.09 -18.46 69.64
C LEU A 8 26.74 -17.03 69.17
N LEU A 9 26.21 -16.87 67.99
CA LEU A 9 25.46 -15.66 67.60
C LEU A 9 24.01 -16.03 67.39
N ALA A 10 23.20 -15.50 68.29
CA ALA A 10 21.76 -15.55 68.22
C ALA A 10 21.31 -14.70 67.01
N VAL A 11 20.72 -15.34 65.95
CA VAL A 11 19.99 -14.66 64.89
C VAL A 11 18.53 -14.63 65.36
N LEU A 12 18.07 -13.43 65.70
CA LEU A 12 16.66 -13.11 65.81
C LEU A 12 15.99 -13.37 64.44
N ALA A 13 15.09 -14.32 64.45
CA ALA A 13 14.16 -14.49 63.33
C ALA A 13 13.19 -13.28 63.28
N LEU A 14 13.48 -12.33 62.45
CA LEU A 14 12.48 -11.38 61.97
C LEU A 14 11.69 -12.10 60.89
N THR A 15 10.49 -12.53 61.20
CA THR A 15 9.48 -12.88 60.23
C THR A 15 9.13 -11.61 59.44
N SER A 16 9.82 -11.41 58.28
CA SER A 16 9.33 -10.49 57.27
C SER A 16 8.12 -11.14 56.63
N CYS A 17 6.98 -10.55 56.86
CA CYS A 17 5.80 -10.75 56.07
C CYS A 17 6.20 -10.43 54.61
N GLU A 18 6.35 -11.44 53.77
CA GLU A 18 6.44 -11.24 52.33
C GLU A 18 5.11 -10.61 51.87
N LYS A 19 5.12 -9.30 51.76
CA LYS A 19 4.13 -8.62 50.91
C LYS A 19 4.28 -9.25 49.55
N GLY A 20 3.20 -9.87 49.04
CA GLY A 20 3.15 -10.42 47.71
C GLY A 20 3.75 -9.40 46.73
N VAL A 21 4.62 -9.87 45.85
CA VAL A 21 5.17 -9.15 44.74
C VAL A 21 3.97 -8.58 44.00
N ALA A 22 3.79 -7.27 44.05
CA ALA A 22 2.81 -6.58 43.24
C ALA A 22 3.09 -7.00 41.79
N GLN A 23 2.11 -7.58 41.14
CA GLN A 23 2.15 -7.97 39.75
C GLN A 23 2.45 -6.65 39.01
N THR A 24 3.63 -6.53 38.44
CA THR A 24 4.01 -5.37 37.66
C THR A 24 2.98 -5.20 36.57
N SER A 25 2.28 -4.05 36.57
CA SER A 25 1.38 -3.65 35.48
C SER A 25 2.15 -3.82 34.18
N VAL A 26 1.56 -4.53 33.20
CA VAL A 26 2.18 -4.72 31.91
C VAL A 26 2.23 -3.35 31.24
N GLU A 27 3.42 -2.82 31.04
CA GLU A 27 3.66 -1.54 30.42
C GLU A 27 3.80 -1.73 28.93
N HIS A 28 2.94 -1.07 28.14
CA HIS A 28 3.00 -1.05 26.70
C HIS A 28 3.12 0.39 26.18
N GLY A 29 4.19 0.68 25.46
CA GLY A 29 4.42 2.00 24.90
C GLY A 29 4.39 3.16 25.92
N GLY A 30 4.79 2.90 27.17
CA GLY A 30 4.77 3.90 28.24
C GLY A 30 3.42 4.08 28.94
N TRP A 31 2.37 3.37 28.54
CA TRP A 31 1.06 3.43 29.19
C TRP A 31 0.97 2.47 30.36
N VAL A 32 0.59 2.99 31.53
CA VAL A 32 0.43 2.23 32.78
C VAL A 32 -1.00 2.37 33.27
N LYS A 33 -1.68 1.24 33.47
CA LYS A 33 -3.04 1.25 34.07
C LYS A 33 -3.01 1.78 35.50
N TYR A 34 -3.98 2.61 35.85
CA TYR A 34 -4.14 3.09 37.23
C TYR A 34 -4.49 1.93 38.17
N GLU A 35 -3.78 1.81 39.27
CA GLU A 35 -3.96 0.70 40.23
C GLU A 35 -5.35 0.68 40.90
N GLY A 36 -6.01 1.86 41.01
CA GLY A 36 -7.32 1.99 41.62
C GLY A 36 -8.51 1.82 40.63
N ASN A 37 -8.27 1.26 39.44
CA ASN A 37 -9.34 1.01 38.47
C ASN A 37 -10.40 0.01 38.99
N PRO A 38 -11.66 0.13 38.54
CA PRO A 38 -12.23 1.15 37.66
C PRO A 38 -12.48 2.49 38.39
N VAL A 39 -12.43 3.61 37.63
CA VAL A 39 -12.64 4.97 38.19
C VAL A 39 -14.12 5.40 38.12
N LEU A 40 -14.94 4.82 37.24
CA LEU A 40 -16.36 5.09 37.13
C LEU A 40 -17.16 3.81 36.77
N GLY A 41 -18.32 3.62 37.37
CA GLY A 41 -19.17 2.45 37.23
C GLY A 41 -19.21 1.60 38.50
N GLY A 42 -19.81 0.42 38.43
CA GLY A 42 -19.91 -0.47 39.53
C GLY A 42 -21.37 -0.88 39.90
N PRO A 43 -21.59 -1.63 40.95
CA PRO A 43 -22.93 -2.19 41.27
C PRO A 43 -24.04 -1.16 41.46
N GLU A 44 -23.69 0.05 41.92
CA GLU A 44 -24.66 1.12 42.19
C GLU A 44 -25.09 1.85 40.92
N LEU A 45 -24.13 2.10 40.00
CA LEU A 45 -24.37 2.85 38.75
C LEU A 45 -24.76 1.90 37.60
N GLY A 46 -24.35 0.63 37.67
CA GLY A 46 -24.41 -0.31 36.56
C GLY A 46 -23.37 -0.01 35.49
N THR A 47 -23.64 -0.41 34.25
CA THR A 47 -22.76 -0.22 33.09
C THR A 47 -22.66 1.25 32.72
N CYS A 48 -21.42 1.77 32.77
CA CYS A 48 -20.98 3.06 32.30
C CYS A 48 -19.88 2.84 31.24
N PHE A 49 -20.01 3.40 30.04
CA PHE A 49 -19.12 3.10 28.92
C PHE A 49 -19.09 4.24 27.89
N ASP A 50 -18.23 4.15 26.87
CA ASP A 50 -18.07 5.10 25.77
C ASP A 50 -17.84 6.55 26.25
N ALA A 51 -16.83 6.71 27.09
CA ALA A 51 -16.48 8.02 27.63
C ALA A 51 -15.91 8.94 26.57
N ASN A 52 -16.21 10.24 26.72
CA ASN A 52 -15.57 11.35 26.04
C ASN A 52 -15.23 12.42 27.06
N VAL A 53 -13.96 12.64 27.31
CA VAL A 53 -13.48 13.59 28.33
C VAL A 53 -13.02 14.87 27.66
N ILE A 54 -13.55 16.00 28.10
CA ILE A 54 -13.15 17.33 27.63
C ILE A 54 -12.80 18.23 28.82
N PRO A 55 -11.82 19.16 28.67
CA PRO A 55 -11.55 20.20 29.69
C PRO A 55 -12.66 21.26 29.68
N ASP A 56 -13.04 21.74 30.86
CA ASP A 56 -14.02 22.80 31.02
C ASP A 56 -13.37 24.20 31.09
N GLY A 57 -12.20 24.41 30.56
CA GLY A 57 -11.52 25.70 30.45
C GLY A 57 -10.97 26.33 31.77
N GLN A 58 -11.47 25.92 32.94
CA GLN A 58 -11.02 26.42 34.25
C GLN A 58 -10.83 25.36 35.34
N SER A 59 -10.92 24.06 35.02
CA SER A 59 -11.14 22.88 35.88
C SER A 59 -12.62 22.81 36.30
N PRO A 60 -13.27 21.73 36.27
CA PRO A 60 -12.84 20.33 36.21
C PRO A 60 -12.89 19.70 34.80
N LEU A 61 -12.45 18.43 34.71
CA LEU A 61 -12.67 17.59 33.54
C LEU A 61 -14.15 17.19 33.49
N ASN A 62 -14.76 17.32 32.30
CA ASN A 62 -16.10 16.87 32.03
C ASN A 62 -16.05 15.54 31.27
N MET A 63 -16.59 14.46 31.84
CA MET A 63 -16.75 13.18 31.17
C MET A 63 -18.20 12.97 30.75
N TYR A 64 -18.47 13.03 29.47
CA TYR A 64 -19.72 12.61 28.87
C TYR A 64 -19.61 11.12 28.56
N PHE A 65 -20.57 10.30 28.99
CA PHE A 65 -20.49 8.86 28.80
C PHE A 65 -21.87 8.22 28.57
N SER A 66 -21.89 7.05 28.01
CA SER A 66 -23.08 6.25 27.81
C SER A 66 -23.48 5.57 29.09
N TRP A 67 -24.66 5.89 29.62
CA TRP A 67 -25.21 5.25 30.83
C TRP A 67 -26.27 4.22 30.44
N ARG A 68 -25.86 2.97 30.27
CA ARG A 68 -26.72 1.91 29.69
C ARG A 68 -28.01 1.71 30.45
N PRO A 69 -28.06 1.67 31.82
CA PRO A 69 -29.34 1.51 32.54
C PRO A 69 -30.37 2.61 32.27
N LYS A 70 -29.92 3.77 31.83
CA LYS A 70 -30.76 4.93 31.51
C LYS A 70 -30.97 5.13 30.00
N LYS A 71 -30.26 4.41 29.15
CA LYS A 71 -30.27 4.55 27.69
C LYS A 71 -29.91 6.00 27.22
N ALA A 72 -29.19 6.71 28.03
CA ALA A 72 -28.94 8.15 27.92
C ALA A 72 -27.45 8.46 27.97
N ILE A 73 -27.09 9.67 27.55
CA ILE A 73 -25.76 10.23 27.78
C ILE A 73 -25.79 11.00 29.11
N ALA A 74 -24.83 10.73 29.97
CA ALA A 74 -24.67 11.37 31.27
C ALA A 74 -23.33 12.13 31.36
N LEU A 75 -23.25 13.06 32.31
CA LEU A 75 -22.08 13.85 32.65
C LEU A 75 -21.65 13.56 34.08
N SER A 76 -20.37 13.32 34.27
CA SER A 76 -19.67 13.39 35.57
C SER A 76 -18.49 14.33 35.46
N ARG A 77 -18.11 14.97 36.59
CA ARG A 77 -17.01 15.94 36.63
C ARG A 77 -15.94 15.46 37.59
N SER A 78 -14.67 15.83 37.30
CA SER A 78 -13.53 15.46 38.12
C SER A 78 -12.43 16.53 38.11
N GLU A 79 -11.80 16.76 39.26
CA GLU A 79 -10.64 17.62 39.37
C GLU A 79 -9.30 16.88 39.10
N ASP A 80 -9.31 15.56 39.29
CA ASP A 80 -8.09 14.71 39.24
C ASP A 80 -8.12 13.64 38.12
N GLY A 81 -9.25 13.45 37.46
CA GLY A 81 -9.46 12.41 36.46
C GLY A 81 -9.73 11.02 37.02
N ILE A 82 -9.75 10.90 38.36
CA ILE A 82 -9.89 9.66 39.11
C ILE A 82 -11.22 9.62 39.90
N SER A 83 -11.49 10.71 40.63
CA SER A 83 -12.65 10.85 41.50
C SER A 83 -13.75 11.63 40.74
N TRP A 84 -14.83 10.97 40.38
CA TRP A 84 -15.90 11.51 39.57
C TRP A 84 -17.17 11.80 40.37
N THR A 85 -17.87 12.91 40.09
CA THR A 85 -19.14 13.26 40.69
C THR A 85 -20.22 12.23 40.32
N SER A 86 -21.34 12.20 41.08
CA SER A 86 -22.52 11.43 40.71
C SER A 86 -23.01 11.86 39.31
N PRO A 87 -23.37 10.92 38.42
CA PRO A 87 -23.81 11.24 37.06
C PRO A 87 -25.12 12.02 37.03
N GLU A 88 -25.23 12.96 36.10
CA GLU A 88 -26.47 13.62 35.69
C GLU A 88 -26.75 13.38 34.19
N ILE A 89 -28.02 13.08 33.85
CA ILE A 89 -28.41 12.87 32.46
C ILE A 89 -28.40 14.21 31.72
N VAL A 90 -27.71 14.27 30.61
CA VAL A 90 -27.58 15.48 29.78
C VAL A 90 -28.28 15.35 28.43
N LEU A 91 -28.47 14.10 27.93
CA LEU A 91 -29.25 13.84 26.73
C LEU A 91 -29.96 12.49 26.89
N ASP A 92 -31.27 12.50 26.93
CA ASP A 92 -32.08 11.32 27.02
C ASP A 92 -32.41 10.76 25.63
N CYS A 93 -32.74 9.46 25.53
CA CYS A 93 -33.24 8.87 24.29
C CYS A 93 -34.64 9.44 23.91
N ASP A 94 -34.94 9.44 22.64
CA ASP A 94 -36.26 9.85 22.11
C ASP A 94 -36.72 8.89 21.02
N SER A 95 -37.46 7.86 21.41
CA SER A 95 -37.98 6.86 20.47
C SER A 95 -39.02 7.41 19.48
N THR A 96 -39.55 8.63 19.72
CA THR A 96 -40.47 9.28 18.79
C THR A 96 -39.81 9.74 17.49
N THR A 97 -38.49 9.85 17.47
CA THR A 97 -37.72 10.16 16.26
C THR A 97 -37.65 8.96 15.31
N GLY A 98 -37.85 7.74 15.81
CA GLY A 98 -37.79 6.49 15.04
C GLY A 98 -36.37 5.96 14.80
N TRP A 99 -35.31 6.55 15.45
CA TRP A 99 -33.95 6.09 15.31
C TRP A 99 -33.10 6.24 16.59
N GLU A 100 -33.69 6.75 17.69
CA GLU A 100 -33.01 7.00 18.96
C GLU A 100 -33.66 6.21 20.13
N ASP A 101 -33.87 4.90 20.01
CA ASP A 101 -34.33 4.07 21.13
C ASP A 101 -33.32 3.97 22.27
N ILE A 102 -32.04 4.22 21.90
CA ILE A 102 -30.89 4.38 22.82
C ILE A 102 -30.00 5.49 22.24
N VAL A 103 -29.44 6.34 23.08
CA VAL A 103 -28.37 7.27 22.71
C VAL A 103 -27.09 6.91 23.46
N ASN A 104 -25.96 6.91 22.72
CA ASN A 104 -24.64 6.53 23.24
C ASN A 104 -23.51 7.13 22.40
N ARG A 105 -22.23 6.83 22.74
CA ARG A 105 -21.04 7.06 21.92
C ARG A 105 -20.96 8.50 21.43
N SER A 106 -20.87 9.45 22.35
CA SER A 106 -20.85 10.88 22.03
C SER A 106 -19.44 11.48 21.87
N SER A 107 -19.38 12.55 21.14
CA SER A 107 -18.24 13.47 21.08
C SER A 107 -18.72 14.89 21.36
N THR A 108 -18.16 15.51 22.37
CA THR A 108 -18.52 16.87 22.82
C THR A 108 -17.40 17.84 22.52
N LEU A 109 -17.78 19.02 22.00
CA LEU A 109 -16.85 20.10 21.66
C LEU A 109 -17.42 21.44 22.14
N PHE A 110 -16.59 22.27 22.83
CA PHE A 110 -16.94 23.66 23.06
C PHE A 110 -16.51 24.49 21.83
N TRP A 111 -17.49 25.05 21.12
CA TRP A 111 -17.24 25.77 19.87
C TRP A 111 -18.21 26.93 19.73
N LYS A 112 -17.74 28.08 19.26
CA LYS A 112 -18.54 29.31 19.10
C LYS A 112 -19.33 29.72 20.34
N GLY A 113 -18.80 29.44 21.54
CA GLY A 113 -19.40 29.85 22.80
C GLY A 113 -20.51 28.96 23.33
N GLN A 114 -20.71 27.79 22.74
CA GLN A 114 -21.66 26.75 23.16
C GLN A 114 -21.02 25.38 23.21
N TYR A 115 -21.61 24.45 23.93
CA TYR A 115 -21.29 23.03 23.87
C TYR A 115 -22.08 22.37 22.74
N HIS A 116 -21.37 21.65 21.90
CA HIS A 116 -21.90 20.89 20.78
C HIS A 116 -21.65 19.41 21.04
N ILE A 117 -22.65 18.56 20.89
CA ILE A 117 -22.53 17.12 21.08
C ILE A 117 -23.05 16.38 19.83
N TRP A 118 -22.19 15.56 19.21
CA TRP A 118 -22.57 14.58 18.22
C TRP A 118 -22.61 13.23 18.91
N TYR A 119 -23.67 12.47 18.69
CA TYR A 119 -23.93 11.22 19.40
C TYR A 119 -24.49 10.15 18.48
N THR A 120 -24.34 8.90 18.87
CA THR A 120 -24.93 7.77 18.17
C THR A 120 -26.33 7.50 18.72
N GLY A 121 -27.31 7.55 17.86
CA GLY A 121 -28.66 7.01 18.13
C GLY A 121 -28.78 5.63 17.51
N GLN A 122 -29.38 4.71 18.27
CA GLN A 122 -29.60 3.33 17.84
C GLN A 122 -31.08 2.95 17.91
N THR A 123 -31.54 2.22 16.90
CA THR A 123 -32.87 1.61 16.86
C THR A 123 -32.78 0.14 16.46
N PHE A 124 -33.77 -0.64 16.85
CA PHE A 124 -33.77 -2.09 16.63
C PHE A 124 -35.02 -2.49 15.87
N PRO A 125 -35.12 -2.23 14.55
CA PRO A 125 -36.28 -2.59 13.76
C PRO A 125 -36.51 -4.10 13.75
N PRO A 126 -37.81 -4.55 13.75
CA PRO A 126 -38.11 -5.97 13.66
C PRO A 126 -37.44 -6.66 12.47
N GLY A 127 -36.79 -7.78 12.71
CA GLY A 127 -36.09 -8.54 11.67
C GLY A 127 -34.65 -8.11 11.40
N GLN A 128 -34.15 -7.08 12.08
CA GLN A 128 -32.73 -6.68 12.05
C GLN A 128 -31.99 -7.21 13.28
N PRO A 129 -31.07 -8.17 13.15
CA PRO A 129 -30.43 -8.82 14.31
C PRO A 129 -29.49 -7.89 15.08
N GLN A 130 -28.95 -6.88 14.44
CA GLN A 130 -27.97 -5.96 15.02
C GLN A 130 -28.50 -4.54 15.26
N GLY A 131 -29.66 -4.19 14.74
CA GLY A 131 -30.15 -2.82 14.75
C GLY A 131 -29.46 -1.94 13.70
N ILE A 132 -29.72 -0.61 13.81
CA ILE A 132 -29.20 0.42 12.92
C ILE A 132 -28.68 1.58 13.77
N SER A 133 -27.52 2.14 13.44
CA SER A 133 -26.98 3.32 14.11
C SER A 133 -26.83 4.50 13.16
N LYS A 134 -27.13 5.70 13.67
CA LYS A 134 -27.03 6.98 12.99
C LYS A 134 -26.44 8.02 13.92
N ILE A 135 -25.91 9.12 13.37
CA ILE A 135 -25.31 10.19 14.19
C ILE A 135 -26.30 11.37 14.27
N GLY A 136 -26.60 11.79 15.51
CA GLY A 136 -27.40 12.96 15.83
C GLY A 136 -26.55 14.12 16.31
N TYR A 137 -27.22 15.27 16.51
CA TYR A 137 -26.55 16.49 16.92
C TYR A 137 -27.42 17.32 17.85
N ALA A 138 -26.85 17.76 18.98
CA ALA A 138 -27.48 18.62 19.95
C ALA A 138 -26.53 19.70 20.46
N VAL A 139 -27.05 20.79 21.03
CA VAL A 139 -26.28 21.91 21.57
C VAL A 139 -26.75 22.30 22.96
N SER A 140 -25.84 22.87 23.75
CA SER A 140 -26.12 23.36 25.10
C SER A 140 -25.32 24.64 25.41
N ASP A 141 -25.91 25.55 26.16
CA ASP A 141 -25.22 26.77 26.63
C ASP A 141 -24.38 26.52 27.90
N ASP A 142 -24.72 25.49 28.67
CA ASP A 142 -24.10 25.16 29.96
C ASP A 142 -23.38 23.82 30.03
N GLY A 143 -23.44 23.04 28.94
CA GLY A 143 -22.85 21.69 28.89
C GLY A 143 -23.66 20.61 29.61
N VAL A 144 -24.85 20.97 30.15
CA VAL A 144 -25.73 20.06 30.89
C VAL A 144 -27.07 19.87 30.18
N HIS A 145 -27.71 20.96 29.80
CA HIS A 145 -29.04 20.94 29.19
C HIS A 145 -28.94 20.97 27.66
N PHE A 146 -28.76 19.79 27.06
CA PHE A 146 -28.66 19.66 25.61
C PHE A 146 -30.02 19.64 24.95
N ARG A 147 -30.18 20.37 23.87
CA ARG A 147 -31.35 20.39 22.99
C ARG A 147 -30.96 19.91 21.60
N ARG A 148 -31.69 18.97 21.02
CA ARG A 148 -31.52 18.52 19.63
C ARG A 148 -31.69 19.68 18.67
N VAL A 149 -30.77 19.80 17.70
CA VAL A 149 -30.81 20.84 16.67
C VAL A 149 -31.94 20.52 15.66
N GLN A 150 -32.12 19.24 15.36
CA GLN A 150 -33.17 18.74 14.47
C GLN A 150 -33.56 17.32 14.88
N LYS A 151 -34.71 16.82 14.34
CA LYS A 151 -35.19 15.47 14.60
C LYS A 151 -34.47 14.39 13.78
N GLU A 152 -34.04 14.74 12.56
CA GLU A 152 -33.37 13.86 11.64
C GLU A 152 -31.87 13.71 12.05
N PRO A 153 -31.26 12.56 11.79
CA PRO A 153 -29.84 12.39 12.02
C PRO A 153 -29.04 13.32 11.07
N VAL A 154 -27.85 13.74 11.49
CA VAL A 154 -26.92 14.53 10.66
C VAL A 154 -26.06 13.66 9.77
N LEU A 155 -25.93 12.36 10.09
CA LEU A 155 -25.27 11.37 9.27
C LEU A 155 -25.96 10.01 9.44
N MET A 156 -26.24 9.32 8.34
CA MET A 156 -26.83 7.97 8.32
C MET A 156 -26.16 7.11 7.26
N PRO A 157 -26.23 5.77 7.33
CA PRO A 157 -25.62 4.90 6.33
C PRO A 157 -26.16 5.16 4.93
N GLU A 158 -25.29 5.44 3.97
CA GLU A 158 -25.61 5.70 2.55
C GLU A 158 -24.64 5.00 1.59
N MET A 159 -23.45 4.63 2.08
CA MET A 159 -22.40 4.04 1.27
C MET A 159 -22.24 2.55 1.62
N ASP A 160 -21.84 1.72 0.65
CA ASP A 160 -21.70 0.27 0.85
C ASP A 160 -20.79 -0.10 2.04
N TYR A 161 -19.68 0.64 2.25
CA TYR A 161 -18.79 0.42 3.38
C TYR A 161 -19.38 0.83 4.74
N GLU A 162 -20.47 1.56 4.77
CA GLU A 162 -21.14 1.96 6.01
C GLU A 162 -22.09 0.89 6.53
N GLY A 163 -22.49 -0.06 5.69
CA GLY A 163 -23.32 -1.19 6.08
C GLY A 163 -24.62 -0.76 6.76
N LEU A 164 -24.82 -1.19 8.01
CA LEU A 164 -26.00 -0.84 8.82
C LEU A 164 -25.79 0.39 9.70
N SER A 165 -24.57 0.90 9.83
CA SER A 165 -24.26 1.84 10.91
C SER A 165 -23.18 2.85 10.58
N VAL A 166 -23.46 4.09 10.97
CA VAL A 166 -22.47 5.12 11.23
C VAL A 166 -22.54 5.49 12.72
N MET A 167 -21.42 5.46 13.42
CA MET A 167 -21.39 5.58 14.88
C MET A 167 -20.04 6.08 15.40
N ASN A 168 -19.90 6.21 16.74
CA ASN A 168 -18.65 6.64 17.38
C ASN A 168 -18.09 7.96 16.79
N PRO A 169 -18.87 9.01 16.63
CA PRO A 169 -18.33 10.26 16.12
C PRO A 169 -17.24 10.78 17.05
N TYR A 170 -16.16 11.30 16.48
CA TYR A 170 -15.19 12.17 17.14
C TYR A 170 -15.03 13.43 16.32
N VAL A 171 -15.29 14.59 16.93
CA VAL A 171 -15.32 15.87 16.21
C VAL A 171 -14.31 16.85 16.76
N MET A 172 -13.52 17.44 15.87
CA MET A 172 -12.54 18.48 16.13
C MET A 172 -12.80 19.68 15.23
N TYR A 173 -12.55 20.90 15.72
CA TYR A 173 -12.53 22.08 14.87
C TYR A 173 -11.12 22.39 14.40
N ASP A 174 -10.96 22.48 13.10
CA ASP A 174 -9.70 22.86 12.45
C ASP A 174 -9.67 24.38 12.25
N GLU A 175 -8.89 25.06 13.10
CA GLU A 175 -8.77 26.53 13.10
C GLU A 175 -8.13 27.07 11.83
N GLU A 176 -7.24 26.31 11.19
CA GLU A 176 -6.55 26.75 9.97
C GLU A 176 -7.48 26.65 8.75
N ARG A 177 -8.22 25.55 8.65
CA ARG A 177 -9.13 25.26 7.54
C ARG A 177 -10.55 25.80 7.74
N LYS A 178 -10.89 26.22 8.97
CA LYS A 178 -12.21 26.72 9.37
C LYS A 178 -13.34 25.72 9.13
N VAL A 179 -13.08 24.44 9.36
CA VAL A 179 -14.03 23.34 9.22
C VAL A 179 -14.06 22.49 10.47
N LEU A 180 -15.22 21.87 10.73
CA LEU A 180 -15.35 20.75 11.65
C LEU A 180 -14.91 19.47 10.92
N ARG A 181 -14.08 18.69 11.58
CA ARG A 181 -13.58 17.39 11.10
C ARG A 181 -14.21 16.31 11.96
N MET A 182 -14.88 15.36 11.34
CA MET A 182 -15.47 14.19 12.03
C MET A 182 -14.78 12.93 11.55
N TRP A 183 -14.25 12.17 12.50
CA TRP A 183 -13.94 10.76 12.31
C TRP A 183 -15.09 9.94 12.87
N TYR A 184 -15.47 8.88 12.20
CA TYR A 184 -16.58 8.03 12.62
C TYR A 184 -16.35 6.58 12.22
N SER A 185 -16.86 5.67 13.02
CA SER A 185 -16.81 4.24 12.74
C SER A 185 -18.01 3.83 11.90
N SER A 186 -17.86 2.82 11.05
CA SER A 186 -18.96 2.30 10.24
C SER A 186 -18.90 0.79 10.00
N GLY A 187 -20.04 0.23 9.52
CA GLY A 187 -20.19 -1.19 9.23
C GLY A 187 -21.29 -1.86 10.03
N GLU A 188 -20.93 -2.81 10.91
CA GLU A 188 -21.89 -3.51 11.77
C GLU A 188 -22.27 -2.66 12.99
N THR A 189 -23.51 -2.77 13.44
CA THR A 189 -24.01 -1.96 14.57
C THR A 189 -23.47 -2.41 15.92
N TYR A 190 -23.23 -3.69 16.09
CA TYR A 190 -22.73 -4.22 17.36
C TYR A 190 -21.28 -3.82 17.58
N GLU A 191 -20.41 -4.15 16.63
CA GLU A 191 -19.02 -3.68 16.60
C GLU A 191 -18.67 -3.26 15.17
N PRO A 192 -18.15 -2.03 14.96
CA PRO A 192 -17.87 -1.51 13.63
C PRO A 192 -16.71 -2.25 12.95
N ASN A 193 -16.55 -2.00 11.66
CA ASN A 193 -15.53 -2.70 10.84
C ASN A 193 -14.38 -1.78 10.41
N VAL A 194 -14.67 -0.49 10.20
CA VAL A 194 -13.73 0.48 9.62
C VAL A 194 -13.94 1.88 10.18
N GLU A 195 -12.93 2.74 10.01
CA GLU A 195 -13.01 4.16 10.33
C GLU A 195 -13.13 5.01 9.08
N CYS A 196 -13.94 6.04 9.15
CA CYS A 196 -14.30 6.95 8.08
C CYS A 196 -14.09 8.40 8.50
N TYR A 197 -14.17 9.31 7.52
CA TYR A 197 -13.94 10.73 7.72
C TYR A 197 -14.95 11.59 6.94
N ALA A 198 -15.41 12.69 7.57
CA ALA A 198 -16.25 13.70 6.94
C ALA A 198 -15.90 15.11 7.45
N GLU A 199 -16.25 16.14 6.68
CA GLU A 199 -16.06 17.56 7.04
C GLU A 199 -17.38 18.31 7.00
N SER A 200 -17.49 19.36 7.85
CA SER A 200 -18.65 20.24 7.89
C SER A 200 -18.26 21.66 8.25
N VAL A 201 -19.01 22.67 7.79
CA VAL A 201 -18.85 24.07 8.19
C VAL A 201 -19.83 24.51 9.29
N ASP A 202 -20.88 23.72 9.52
CA ASP A 202 -22.00 24.04 10.40
C ASP A 202 -22.32 22.96 11.44
N GLY A 203 -21.74 21.74 11.30
CA GLY A 203 -22.00 20.58 12.19
C GLY A 203 -23.25 19.78 11.86
N ILE A 204 -24.00 20.19 10.84
CA ILE A 204 -25.25 19.58 10.38
C ILE A 204 -25.05 18.87 9.04
N HIS A 205 -24.48 19.57 8.07
CA HIS A 205 -24.24 19.06 6.72
C HIS A 205 -22.81 18.55 6.60
N TRP A 206 -22.67 17.22 6.50
CA TRP A 206 -21.37 16.54 6.48
C TRP A 206 -21.05 16.03 5.09
N GLN A 207 -19.88 16.39 4.60
CA GLN A 207 -19.33 15.89 3.33
C GLN A 207 -18.35 14.75 3.62
N ARG A 208 -18.69 13.54 3.20
CA ARG A 208 -17.84 12.35 3.31
C ARG A 208 -16.58 12.50 2.46
N SER A 209 -15.45 12.01 2.98
CA SER A 209 -14.23 11.92 2.20
C SER A 209 -14.37 10.89 1.07
N PRO A 210 -13.92 11.19 -0.15
CA PRO A 210 -13.84 10.20 -1.22
C PRO A 210 -12.79 9.10 -0.95
N LEU A 211 -11.98 9.26 0.11
CA LEU A 211 -10.96 8.29 0.51
C LEU A 211 -11.47 7.28 1.55
N ASN A 212 -12.74 7.38 1.95
CA ASN A 212 -13.30 6.43 2.90
C ASN A 212 -13.40 5.00 2.34
N PRO A 213 -13.20 3.99 3.19
CA PRO A 213 -12.75 4.09 4.59
C PRO A 213 -11.28 4.48 4.69
N ILE A 214 -10.95 5.37 5.66
CA ILE A 214 -9.59 5.89 5.84
C ILE A 214 -8.68 4.99 6.68
N PHE A 215 -9.27 4.04 7.44
CA PHE A 215 -8.53 3.10 8.26
C PHE A 215 -9.33 1.80 8.45
N GLY A 216 -8.67 0.67 8.33
CA GLY A 216 -9.24 -0.66 8.44
C GLY A 216 -8.39 -1.60 9.28
N LYS A 217 -8.80 -2.86 9.34
CA LYS A 217 -8.14 -3.92 10.13
C LYS A 217 -6.68 -4.14 9.73
N GLY A 218 -5.91 -4.69 10.65
CA GLY A 218 -4.53 -5.11 10.45
C GLY A 218 -4.38 -6.38 9.59
N ALA A 219 -3.14 -6.79 9.37
CA ALA A 219 -2.84 -8.00 8.62
C ALA A 219 -3.28 -9.26 9.39
N PRO A 220 -3.52 -10.39 8.70
CA PRO A 220 -3.82 -11.65 9.36
C PRO A 220 -2.75 -12.02 10.41
N GLY A 221 -3.19 -12.34 11.62
CA GLY A 221 -2.31 -12.67 12.74
C GLY A 221 -1.89 -11.48 13.60
N GLU A 222 -2.22 -10.25 13.20
CA GLU A 222 -2.05 -9.07 14.06
C GLU A 222 -3.16 -8.97 15.10
N TRP A 223 -2.94 -8.18 16.14
CA TRP A 223 -3.87 -8.03 17.27
C TRP A 223 -5.21 -7.35 16.89
N ASP A 224 -5.27 -6.64 15.77
CA ASP A 224 -6.43 -5.94 15.22
C ASP A 224 -6.85 -6.49 13.84
N CYS A 225 -6.63 -7.77 13.60
CA CYS A 225 -6.85 -8.41 12.30
C CYS A 225 -8.30 -8.71 11.95
N ASP A 226 -9.26 -8.59 12.88
CA ASP A 226 -10.68 -8.82 12.60
C ASP A 226 -11.39 -7.53 12.18
N ARG A 227 -11.29 -6.45 12.97
CA ARG A 227 -11.92 -5.15 12.73
C ARG A 227 -11.30 -4.04 13.56
N VAL A 228 -11.67 -2.79 13.25
CA VAL A 228 -11.29 -1.59 14.00
C VAL A 228 -12.51 -0.70 14.24
N GLY A 229 -12.45 0.13 15.28
CA GLY A 229 -13.55 1.04 15.59
C GLY A 229 -13.24 1.98 16.76
N GLY A 230 -14.18 2.92 17.03
CA GLY A 230 -14.24 3.72 18.24
C GLY A 230 -13.01 4.57 18.53
N LEU A 231 -12.65 5.43 17.63
CA LEU A 231 -11.43 6.24 17.67
C LEU A 231 -11.56 7.56 18.43
N GLU A 232 -10.39 8.14 18.75
CA GLU A 232 -10.19 9.54 19.10
C GLU A 232 -8.89 10.06 18.49
N VAL A 233 -8.86 11.30 17.98
CA VAL A 233 -7.73 11.86 17.22
C VAL A 233 -7.18 13.11 17.89
N HIS A 234 -5.87 13.20 18.06
CA HIS A 234 -5.17 14.35 18.60
C HIS A 234 -4.10 14.88 17.64
N ARG A 235 -3.88 16.20 17.65
CA ARG A 235 -2.77 16.80 16.90
C ARG A 235 -1.51 16.80 17.79
N LEU A 236 -0.44 16.21 17.29
CA LEU A 236 0.87 16.19 17.95
C LEU A 236 1.58 17.54 17.81
N GLN A 237 2.61 17.77 18.63
CA GLN A 237 3.39 19.03 18.62
C GLN A 237 4.14 19.25 17.29
N ASP A 238 4.47 18.20 16.57
CA ASP A 238 5.14 18.27 15.27
C ASP A 238 4.17 18.48 14.08
N GLY A 239 2.88 18.65 14.36
CA GLY A 239 1.82 18.88 13.39
C GLY A 239 1.15 17.62 12.84
N ARG A 240 1.69 16.43 13.09
CA ARG A 240 1.05 15.15 12.77
C ARG A 240 -0.18 14.90 13.64
N PHE A 241 -0.94 13.89 13.28
CA PHE A 241 -2.09 13.42 14.03
C PHE A 241 -1.81 12.03 14.59
N ILE A 242 -2.27 11.78 15.82
CA ILE A 242 -2.31 10.46 16.42
C ILE A 242 -3.77 10.08 16.66
N MET A 243 -4.13 8.89 16.25
CA MET A 243 -5.43 8.26 16.49
C MET A 243 -5.25 7.17 17.52
N PHE A 244 -6.04 7.20 18.58
CA PHE A 244 -6.24 6.06 19.47
C PHE A 244 -7.50 5.33 19.00
N TYR A 245 -7.45 4.01 18.87
CA TYR A 245 -8.53 3.24 18.27
C TYR A 245 -8.70 1.87 18.95
N ILE A 246 -9.86 1.28 18.72
CA ILE A 246 -10.13 -0.09 19.14
C ILE A 246 -9.70 -1.04 18.03
N GLY A 247 -8.87 -2.03 18.35
CA GLY A 247 -8.56 -3.14 17.46
C GLY A 247 -9.09 -4.46 18.04
N TYR A 248 -9.60 -5.31 17.16
CA TYR A 248 -10.20 -6.59 17.51
C TYR A 248 -9.45 -7.73 16.83
N SER A 249 -9.06 -8.73 17.64
CA SER A 249 -8.57 -10.00 17.10
C SER A 249 -9.70 -10.98 16.78
N ASP A 250 -10.85 -10.79 17.43
CA ASP A 250 -12.14 -11.42 17.19
C ASP A 250 -13.25 -10.54 17.81
N ILE A 251 -14.51 -10.81 17.51
CA ILE A 251 -15.67 -9.98 17.96
C ILE A 251 -15.72 -9.73 19.47
N ASN A 252 -15.09 -10.55 20.30
CA ASN A 252 -15.14 -10.46 21.76
C ASN A 252 -13.86 -9.91 22.38
N THR A 253 -12.75 -9.94 21.67
CA THR A 253 -11.42 -9.57 22.18
C THR A 253 -10.99 -8.24 21.58
N ALA A 254 -11.18 -7.17 22.36
CA ALA A 254 -10.82 -5.81 21.97
C ALA A 254 -9.64 -5.28 22.80
N ARG A 255 -8.77 -4.51 22.16
CA ARG A 255 -7.63 -3.81 22.76
C ARG A 255 -7.56 -2.39 22.20
N ILE A 256 -6.81 -1.53 22.86
CA ILE A 256 -6.58 -0.16 22.40
C ILE A 256 -5.17 -0.06 21.83
N GLY A 257 -5.07 0.49 20.65
CA GLY A 257 -3.81 0.87 20.03
C GLY A 257 -3.84 2.29 19.51
N ALA A 258 -2.73 2.70 18.89
CA ALA A 258 -2.65 3.99 18.23
C ALA A 258 -2.00 3.89 16.85
N ALA A 259 -2.33 4.87 16.01
CA ALA A 259 -1.72 5.07 14.70
C ALA A 259 -1.43 6.54 14.46
N VAL A 260 -0.40 6.87 13.70
CA VAL A 260 -0.03 8.24 13.35
C VAL A 260 -0.26 8.52 11.88
N SER A 261 -0.67 9.76 11.56
CA SER A 261 -0.91 10.25 10.21
C SER A 261 -0.37 11.65 10.05
N PRO A 262 0.13 12.06 8.88
CA PRO A 262 0.58 13.42 8.64
C PRO A 262 -0.55 14.45 8.57
N ASP A 263 -1.76 14.04 8.17
CA ASP A 263 -2.89 14.94 7.89
C ASP A 263 -4.18 14.56 8.64
N GLY A 264 -4.17 13.42 9.34
CA GLY A 264 -5.34 12.89 10.07
C GLY A 264 -6.37 12.21 9.17
N ILE A 265 -6.08 11.99 7.89
CA ILE A 265 -6.99 11.36 6.91
C ILE A 265 -6.29 10.19 6.21
N THR A 266 -5.09 10.44 5.74
CA THR A 266 -4.35 9.48 4.94
C THR A 266 -3.15 8.91 5.68
N ARG A 267 -2.58 7.81 5.18
CA ARG A 267 -1.28 7.30 5.61
C ARG A 267 -1.19 7.05 7.13
N TRP A 268 -2.22 6.43 7.68
CA TRP A 268 -2.20 6.01 9.07
C TRP A 268 -1.21 4.84 9.26
N HIS A 269 -0.23 5.02 10.13
CA HIS A 269 0.76 4.02 10.47
C HIS A 269 0.59 3.60 11.93
N ARG A 270 0.32 2.31 12.15
CA ARG A 270 0.20 1.71 13.49
C ARG A 270 1.49 1.84 14.26
N LEU A 271 1.40 2.18 15.56
CA LEU A 271 2.56 2.20 16.43
C LEU A 271 3.09 0.78 16.67
N GLN A 272 4.40 0.64 16.81
CA GLN A 272 5.02 -0.66 17.10
C GLN A 272 4.75 -1.13 18.54
N ALA A 273 4.50 -0.20 19.44
CA ALA A 273 4.14 -0.49 20.81
C ALA A 273 2.73 -1.07 20.99
N ASN A 274 1.94 -1.12 19.93
CA ASN A 274 0.58 -1.66 19.99
C ASN A 274 0.53 -3.15 20.38
N PRO A 275 -0.52 -3.58 21.11
CA PRO A 275 -1.57 -2.78 21.73
C PRO A 275 -1.06 -1.99 22.94
N LEU A 276 -1.60 -0.77 23.19
CA LEU A 276 -1.20 0.12 24.28
C LEU A 276 -1.93 -0.21 25.59
N VAL A 277 -3.20 -0.60 25.51
CA VAL A 277 -4.01 -1.05 26.65
C VAL A 277 -4.73 -2.33 26.27
N GLU A 278 -4.52 -3.39 27.05
CA GLU A 278 -5.09 -4.70 26.81
C GLU A 278 -5.74 -5.32 28.06
N PRO A 279 -6.65 -6.29 27.89
CA PRO A 279 -7.31 -6.97 28.99
C PRO A 279 -6.31 -7.67 29.92
N VAL A 280 -6.56 -7.64 31.23
CA VAL A 280 -5.80 -8.42 32.19
C VAL A 280 -6.66 -9.61 32.63
N PRO A 281 -6.31 -10.85 32.26
CA PRO A 281 -7.10 -12.03 32.59
C PRO A 281 -7.41 -12.16 34.07
N GLY A 282 -8.69 -12.30 34.42
CA GLY A 282 -9.14 -12.42 35.82
C GLY A 282 -9.59 -11.09 36.45
N GLU A 283 -9.10 -9.97 35.95
CA GLU A 283 -9.43 -8.63 36.44
C GLU A 283 -10.81 -8.13 35.91
N TRP A 284 -11.22 -6.95 36.33
CA TRP A 284 -12.50 -6.31 35.95
C TRP A 284 -12.62 -5.98 34.45
N ASP A 285 -11.50 -5.86 33.76
CA ASP A 285 -11.41 -5.60 32.30
C ASP A 285 -10.90 -6.84 31.53
N GLY A 286 -10.99 -8.02 32.09
CA GLY A 286 -10.32 -9.24 31.65
C GLY A 286 -10.76 -9.80 30.30
N HIS A 287 -11.83 -9.29 29.70
CA HIS A 287 -12.30 -9.72 28.36
C HIS A 287 -12.03 -8.70 27.26
N ALA A 288 -12.14 -7.40 27.57
CA ALA A 288 -11.91 -6.36 26.56
C ALA A 288 -11.53 -5.01 27.18
N CYS A 289 -10.63 -4.28 26.50
CA CYS A 289 -10.37 -2.86 26.72
C CYS A 289 -10.66 -2.13 25.43
N TYR A 290 -11.57 -1.13 25.43
CA TYR A 290 -12.02 -0.49 24.22
C TYR A 290 -12.52 0.94 24.43
N LYS A 291 -12.82 1.67 23.34
CA LYS A 291 -13.31 3.04 23.29
C LYS A 291 -12.46 3.99 24.14
N PRO A 292 -11.26 4.33 23.65
CA PRO A 292 -10.39 5.29 24.33
C PRO A 292 -10.95 6.71 24.26
N THR A 293 -10.71 7.50 25.31
CA THR A 293 -10.75 8.95 25.29
C THR A 293 -9.50 9.47 25.98
N VAL A 294 -8.85 10.47 25.39
CA VAL A 294 -7.48 10.83 25.77
C VAL A 294 -7.36 12.32 26.04
N PHE A 295 -6.66 12.67 27.12
CA PHE A 295 -6.43 14.07 27.50
C PHE A 295 -4.93 14.33 27.71
N HIS A 296 -4.42 15.38 27.06
CA HIS A 296 -3.05 15.84 27.29
C HIS A 296 -2.99 16.81 28.48
N ASP A 297 -2.63 16.30 29.63
CA ASP A 297 -2.38 17.08 30.86
C ASP A 297 -1.00 17.79 30.75
N ARG A 298 -0.98 18.89 30.00
CA ARG A 298 0.25 19.66 29.73
C ARG A 298 0.89 20.25 31.01
N ALA A 299 0.07 20.52 32.01
CA ALA A 299 0.56 21.07 33.28
C ALA A 299 1.45 20.08 34.01
N ASN A 300 1.07 18.80 33.98
CA ASN A 300 1.79 17.72 34.63
C ASN A 300 2.68 16.90 33.66
N LYS A 301 2.74 17.31 32.37
CA LYS A 301 3.52 16.67 31.31
C LYS A 301 3.22 15.17 31.19
N ARG A 302 1.97 14.83 31.08
CA ARG A 302 1.49 13.47 30.96
C ARG A 302 0.25 13.39 30.08
N TRP A 303 -0.08 12.18 29.62
CA TRP A 303 -1.32 11.89 28.94
C TRP A 303 -2.16 10.98 29.82
N LEU A 304 -3.45 11.25 29.88
CA LEU A 304 -4.44 10.44 30.56
C LEU A 304 -5.33 9.78 29.53
N LEU A 305 -5.58 8.49 29.64
CA LEU A 305 -6.45 7.72 28.76
C LEU A 305 -7.50 7.03 29.61
N TRP A 306 -8.77 7.33 29.39
CA TRP A 306 -9.87 6.56 29.96
C TRP A 306 -10.39 5.58 28.92
N TYR A 307 -10.83 4.41 29.38
CA TYR A 307 -11.25 3.32 28.51
C TYR A 307 -12.35 2.49 29.14
N ASN A 308 -13.14 1.81 28.30
CA ASN A 308 -14.08 0.81 28.77
C ASN A 308 -13.35 -0.50 29.05
N GLY A 309 -13.46 -1.00 30.25
CA GLY A 309 -13.08 -2.37 30.60
C GLY A 309 -14.31 -3.24 30.69
N ARG A 310 -14.25 -4.45 30.12
CA ARG A 310 -15.35 -5.42 30.15
C ARG A 310 -14.92 -6.74 30.75
N LYS A 311 -15.75 -7.23 31.67
CA LYS A 311 -15.73 -8.60 32.15
C LYS A 311 -17.16 -9.13 32.17
N ASP A 312 -17.45 -10.17 31.38
CA ASP A 312 -18.79 -10.72 31.19
C ASP A 312 -19.78 -9.63 30.67
N ALA A 313 -20.84 -9.39 31.39
CA ALA A 313 -21.85 -8.37 31.07
C ALA A 313 -21.59 -7.00 31.72
N ASN A 314 -20.52 -6.87 32.51
CA ASN A 314 -20.23 -5.64 33.24
C ASN A 314 -19.20 -4.80 32.46
N GLU A 315 -19.50 -3.53 32.30
CA GLU A 315 -18.65 -2.57 31.63
C GLU A 315 -18.50 -1.34 32.51
N PHE A 316 -17.24 -1.01 32.82
CA PHE A 316 -16.88 0.13 33.65
C PHE A 316 -15.76 0.94 32.99
N ILE A 317 -15.53 2.15 33.45
CA ILE A 317 -14.50 3.03 32.92
C ILE A 317 -13.27 2.98 33.81
N GLY A 318 -12.14 2.63 33.20
CA GLY A 318 -10.83 2.67 33.83
C GLY A 318 -9.97 3.75 33.23
N MET A 319 -8.76 3.91 33.78
CA MET A 319 -7.79 4.90 33.38
C MET A 319 -6.40 4.29 33.23
N ALA A 320 -5.64 4.78 32.24
CA ALA A 320 -4.20 4.56 32.09
C ALA A 320 -3.49 5.89 31.94
N VAL A 321 -2.20 5.93 32.29
CA VAL A 321 -1.37 7.14 32.28
C VAL A 321 -0.11 6.89 31.45
N HIS A 322 0.28 7.85 30.65
CA HIS A 322 1.57 7.91 29.99
C HIS A 322 2.32 9.13 30.48
N GLU A 323 3.49 8.94 31.10
CA GLU A 323 4.34 10.01 31.56
C GLU A 323 5.13 10.64 30.41
N GLY A 324 5.25 11.95 30.40
CA GLY A 324 5.92 12.74 29.36
C GLY A 324 4.99 13.24 28.28
N ASP A 325 5.41 14.31 27.60
CA ASP A 325 4.64 14.96 26.51
C ASP A 325 4.74 14.23 25.17
N ASP A 326 5.83 13.47 24.95
CA ASP A 326 6.14 12.81 23.68
C ASP A 326 5.68 11.33 23.72
N LEU A 327 4.47 11.07 23.24
CA LEU A 327 3.88 9.73 23.12
C LEU A 327 4.71 8.76 22.28
N LEU A 328 5.59 9.27 21.43
CA LEU A 328 6.41 8.45 20.54
C LEU A 328 7.81 8.18 21.10
N SER A 329 8.12 8.72 22.27
CA SER A 329 9.44 8.54 22.92
C SER A 329 9.68 7.11 23.40
N THR A 330 8.62 6.37 23.69
CA THR A 330 8.62 4.99 24.19
C THR A 330 8.43 3.95 23.10
N GLU A 331 8.33 4.36 21.83
CA GLU A 331 8.27 3.41 20.71
C GLU A 331 9.53 2.52 20.73
N PRO A 332 9.38 1.19 20.65
CA PRO A 332 10.52 0.29 20.64
C PRO A 332 11.37 0.51 19.38
N VAL A 333 12.68 0.33 19.55
CA VAL A 333 13.59 0.33 18.40
C VAL A 333 13.39 -0.96 17.61
N ALA A 334 12.95 -0.83 16.37
CA ALA A 334 12.79 -1.97 15.47
C ALA A 334 14.15 -2.56 15.10
N ALA A 335 14.26 -3.86 15.11
CA ALA A 335 15.36 -4.54 14.46
C ALA A 335 15.23 -4.37 12.93
N LEU A 336 16.37 -4.28 12.24
CA LEU A 336 16.35 -4.42 10.79
C LEU A 336 15.82 -5.82 10.44
N PRO A 337 14.98 -5.95 9.39
CA PRO A 337 14.43 -7.23 9.01
C PRO A 337 15.53 -8.25 8.68
N ASP A 338 15.28 -9.47 9.03
CA ASP A 338 16.10 -10.61 8.66
C ASP A 338 15.30 -11.63 7.83
N SER A 339 15.82 -12.82 7.66
CA SER A 339 15.18 -13.85 6.85
C SER A 339 13.85 -14.36 7.39
N THR A 340 13.51 -14.09 8.64
CA THR A 340 12.22 -14.50 9.23
C THR A 340 11.05 -13.78 8.59
N LEU A 341 11.27 -12.54 8.09
CA LEU A 341 10.27 -11.81 7.33
C LEU A 341 9.89 -12.54 6.03
N ILE A 342 10.86 -13.14 5.34
CA ILE A 342 10.59 -13.99 4.16
C ILE A 342 9.79 -15.23 4.57
N GLU A 343 10.17 -15.89 5.66
CA GLU A 343 9.48 -17.09 6.15
C GLU A 343 8.01 -16.80 6.44
N HIS A 344 7.74 -15.67 7.08
CA HIS A 344 6.38 -15.21 7.39
C HIS A 344 5.52 -15.09 6.12
N TYR A 345 5.99 -14.33 5.12
CA TYR A 345 5.24 -14.15 3.87
C TYR A 345 5.12 -15.43 3.06
N VAL A 346 6.18 -16.24 2.99
CA VAL A 346 6.15 -17.51 2.26
C VAL A 346 5.16 -18.49 2.90
N ALA A 347 5.10 -18.56 4.22
CA ALA A 347 4.13 -19.40 4.93
C ALA A 347 2.69 -19.00 4.58
N ASP A 348 2.40 -17.69 4.56
CA ASP A 348 1.10 -17.17 4.14
C ASP A 348 0.76 -17.56 2.70
N PHE A 349 1.66 -17.29 1.73
CA PHE A 349 1.40 -17.60 0.33
C PHE A 349 1.26 -19.11 0.05
N ASN A 350 2.11 -19.92 0.67
CA ASN A 350 2.05 -21.38 0.55
C ASN A 350 0.75 -21.96 1.11
N SER A 351 0.20 -21.38 2.19
CA SER A 351 -1.04 -21.85 2.81
C SER A 351 -2.27 -21.74 1.88
N HIS A 352 -2.20 -20.87 0.89
CA HIS A 352 -3.27 -20.60 -0.07
C HIS A 352 -3.01 -21.18 -1.48
N ASP A 353 -1.86 -21.83 -1.69
CA ASP A 353 -1.47 -22.38 -3.00
C ASP A 353 -1.48 -23.90 -3.04
N GLN A 354 -2.17 -24.47 -4.02
CA GLN A 354 -2.25 -25.92 -4.22
C GLN A 354 -1.09 -26.50 -5.06
N GLU A 355 -0.16 -25.65 -5.52
CA GLU A 355 0.98 -26.05 -6.36
C GLU A 355 0.60 -26.96 -7.54
N THR A 356 -0.43 -26.58 -8.28
CA THR A 356 -1.02 -27.38 -9.38
C THR A 356 0.01 -27.75 -10.46
N TYR A 357 1.01 -26.89 -10.71
CA TYR A 357 1.99 -27.07 -11.77
C TYR A 357 3.37 -27.36 -11.21
N ARG A 358 4.09 -28.31 -11.88
CA ARG A 358 5.46 -28.65 -11.49
C ARG A 358 6.40 -27.47 -11.64
N GLN A 359 7.21 -27.23 -10.61
CA GLN A 359 8.18 -26.14 -10.52
C GLN A 359 9.59 -26.69 -10.29
N ALA A 360 10.62 -25.97 -10.73
CA ALA A 360 12.00 -26.31 -10.41
C ALA A 360 12.33 -26.05 -8.92
N PHE A 361 11.67 -25.03 -8.37
CA PHE A 361 11.75 -24.65 -6.95
C PHE A 361 10.34 -24.72 -6.35
N PRO A 362 9.89 -25.86 -5.81
CA PRO A 362 8.54 -26.03 -5.29
C PRO A 362 8.27 -25.21 -4.03
N ASN A 363 7.03 -25.18 -3.55
CA ASN A 363 6.60 -24.33 -2.43
C ASN A 363 7.35 -24.64 -1.13
N ASP A 364 7.73 -25.91 -0.89
CA ASP A 364 8.56 -26.30 0.26
C ASP A 364 10.01 -25.77 0.19
N LYS A 365 10.46 -25.30 -0.97
CA LYS A 365 11.75 -24.67 -1.22
C LYS A 365 11.64 -23.15 -1.43
N ALA A 366 10.45 -22.60 -1.36
CA ALA A 366 10.23 -21.17 -1.63
C ALA A 366 11.01 -20.27 -0.68
N ALA A 367 10.95 -20.54 0.62
CA ALA A 367 11.68 -19.77 1.62
C ALA A 367 13.20 -19.82 1.39
N ASP A 368 13.76 -21.01 1.12
CA ASP A 368 15.19 -21.19 0.85
C ASP A 368 15.61 -20.43 -0.42
N PHE A 369 14.80 -20.50 -1.49
CA PHE A 369 15.07 -19.77 -2.73
C PHE A 369 15.05 -18.25 -2.50
N LEU A 370 14.03 -17.72 -1.83
CA LEU A 370 13.90 -16.30 -1.61
C LEU A 370 15.01 -15.78 -0.69
N LYS A 371 15.31 -16.45 0.42
CA LYS A 371 16.42 -16.09 1.33
C LYS A 371 17.76 -16.01 0.60
N ALA A 372 18.02 -16.96 -0.31
CA ALA A 372 19.26 -17.00 -1.08
C ALA A 372 19.35 -15.89 -2.13
N ASN A 373 18.22 -15.46 -2.70
CA ASN A 373 18.23 -14.70 -3.95
C ASN A 373 17.70 -13.28 -3.88
N ILE A 374 16.74 -12.94 -3.00
CA ILE A 374 16.07 -11.64 -3.09
C ILE A 374 16.58 -10.63 -2.04
N PRO A 375 16.52 -9.33 -2.34
CA PRO A 375 16.67 -8.28 -1.32
C PRO A 375 15.51 -8.30 -0.33
N LEU A 376 15.80 -7.94 0.93
CA LEU A 376 14.76 -7.71 1.95
C LEU A 376 14.23 -6.29 1.80
N PHE A 377 12.92 -6.13 1.82
CA PHE A 377 12.24 -4.83 1.79
C PHE A 377 11.28 -4.72 2.96
N GLN A 378 11.30 -3.59 3.65
CA GLN A 378 10.37 -3.28 4.73
C GLN A 378 9.96 -1.82 4.67
N CYS A 379 8.67 -1.54 4.84
CA CYS A 379 8.12 -0.20 4.87
C CYS A 379 6.85 -0.13 5.73
N PRO A 380 6.33 1.06 6.05
CA PRO A 380 5.08 1.20 6.80
C PRO A 380 3.84 0.66 6.05
N ASP A 381 3.84 0.70 4.72
CA ASP A 381 2.75 0.21 3.88
C ASP A 381 2.86 -1.31 3.71
N LYS A 382 2.14 -2.04 4.56
CA LYS A 382 2.19 -3.51 4.59
C LYS A 382 1.57 -4.17 3.36
N GLU A 383 0.71 -3.48 2.64
CA GLU A 383 0.16 -4.00 1.38
C GLU A 383 1.20 -3.97 0.26
N LEU A 384 1.97 -2.86 0.14
CA LEU A 384 3.11 -2.80 -0.78
C LEU A 384 4.19 -3.83 -0.42
N GLU A 385 4.53 -3.95 0.87
CA GLU A 385 5.51 -4.91 1.36
C GLU A 385 5.09 -6.36 1.04
N ARG A 386 3.84 -6.73 1.32
CA ARG A 386 3.29 -8.06 1.02
C ARG A 386 3.30 -8.36 -0.48
N THR A 387 2.91 -7.39 -1.32
CA THR A 387 2.92 -7.54 -2.78
C THR A 387 4.34 -7.72 -3.32
N TYR A 388 5.34 -7.01 -2.76
CA TYR A 388 6.75 -7.19 -3.10
C TYR A 388 7.22 -8.65 -2.90
N TYR A 389 6.94 -9.25 -1.73
CA TYR A 389 7.30 -10.64 -1.47
C TYR A 389 6.48 -11.63 -2.30
N PHE A 390 5.20 -11.33 -2.53
CA PHE A 390 4.36 -12.14 -3.41
C PHE A 390 4.91 -12.21 -4.84
N ARG A 391 5.37 -11.08 -5.39
CA ARG A 391 5.95 -11.08 -6.73
C ARG A 391 7.23 -11.93 -6.81
N TRP A 392 8.09 -11.90 -5.84
CA TRP A 392 9.25 -12.79 -5.79
C TRP A 392 8.86 -14.25 -5.61
N TRP A 393 7.84 -14.51 -4.81
CA TRP A 393 7.31 -15.86 -4.62
C TRP A 393 6.73 -16.43 -5.91
N THR A 394 6.01 -15.64 -6.73
CA THR A 394 5.53 -16.07 -8.05
C THR A 394 6.66 -16.16 -9.07
N TYR A 395 7.56 -15.15 -9.14
CA TYR A 395 8.70 -15.18 -10.07
C TYR A 395 9.53 -16.45 -9.94
N ARG A 396 9.81 -16.91 -8.73
CA ARG A 396 10.49 -18.19 -8.45
C ARG A 396 9.85 -19.38 -9.18
N LYS A 397 8.53 -19.44 -9.25
CA LYS A 397 7.79 -20.54 -9.90
C LYS A 397 8.10 -20.66 -11.39
N HIS A 398 8.43 -19.56 -12.03
CA HIS A 398 8.67 -19.45 -13.46
C HIS A 398 10.13 -19.70 -13.87
N VAL A 399 11.04 -19.77 -12.91
CA VAL A 399 12.44 -20.16 -13.18
C VAL A 399 12.48 -21.67 -13.44
N ARG A 400 12.85 -22.06 -14.67
CA ARG A 400 12.95 -23.46 -15.07
C ARG A 400 14.39 -23.83 -15.38
N GLN A 401 14.82 -24.98 -14.92
CA GLN A 401 16.10 -25.59 -15.31
C GLN A 401 15.87 -26.48 -16.52
N THR A 402 16.62 -26.24 -17.58
CA THR A 402 16.52 -26.96 -18.85
C THR A 402 17.90 -27.45 -19.31
N PRO A 403 17.97 -28.33 -20.33
CA PRO A 403 19.27 -28.71 -20.94
C PRO A 403 20.04 -27.52 -21.52
N ASP A 404 19.36 -26.41 -21.88
CA ASP A 404 19.96 -25.19 -22.43
C ASP A 404 20.24 -24.13 -21.35
N GLY A 405 20.26 -24.51 -20.07
CA GLY A 405 20.42 -23.62 -18.93
C GLY A 405 19.07 -23.20 -18.32
N PHE A 406 19.10 -22.18 -17.47
CA PHE A 406 17.88 -21.62 -16.89
C PHE A 406 17.12 -20.76 -17.90
N VAL A 407 15.80 -20.93 -17.91
CA VAL A 407 14.87 -20.06 -18.65
C VAL A 407 13.79 -19.56 -17.72
N ILE A 408 13.14 -18.46 -18.10
CA ILE A 408 12.01 -17.91 -17.36
C ILE A 408 10.79 -17.94 -18.26
N THR A 409 9.70 -18.49 -17.74
CA THR A 409 8.46 -18.65 -18.50
C THR A 409 7.43 -17.58 -18.11
N GLU A 410 6.50 -17.31 -19.01
CA GLU A 410 5.35 -16.46 -18.79
C GLU A 410 4.24 -17.20 -18.07
N PHE A 411 3.92 -18.41 -18.53
CA PHE A 411 2.92 -19.31 -17.95
C PHE A 411 3.56 -20.48 -17.21
N LEU A 412 2.91 -20.92 -16.13
CA LEU A 412 3.32 -22.15 -15.43
C LEU A 412 2.97 -23.41 -16.23
N PRO A 413 1.74 -23.59 -16.75
CA PRO A 413 1.45 -24.71 -17.66
C PRO A 413 2.09 -24.48 -19.03
N ASN A 414 2.30 -25.57 -19.78
CA ASN A 414 2.69 -25.44 -21.15
C ASN A 414 1.51 -24.94 -21.99
N VAL A 415 1.75 -23.95 -22.84
CA VAL A 415 0.75 -23.39 -23.75
C VAL A 415 1.15 -23.61 -25.21
N GLY A 416 0.16 -23.76 -26.08
CA GLY A 416 0.40 -24.17 -27.47
C GLY A 416 1.11 -23.15 -28.34
N TRP A 417 1.10 -21.88 -27.96
CA TRP A 417 1.73 -20.80 -28.70
C TRP A 417 3.14 -20.43 -28.18
N ALA A 418 3.58 -21.04 -27.07
CA ALA A 418 4.93 -20.84 -26.56
C ALA A 418 5.97 -21.58 -27.41
N GLY A 419 7.17 -21.05 -27.43
CA GLY A 419 8.34 -21.65 -28.05
C GLY A 419 8.98 -22.74 -27.21
N LYS A 420 10.24 -23.08 -27.54
CA LYS A 420 11.03 -24.07 -26.83
C LYS A 420 11.06 -23.80 -25.33
N HIS A 421 10.92 -24.83 -24.51
CA HIS A 421 10.86 -24.78 -23.05
C HIS A 421 9.70 -23.92 -22.49
N ASN A 422 8.63 -23.72 -23.25
CA ASN A 422 7.48 -22.90 -22.89
C ASN A 422 7.83 -21.42 -22.71
N THR A 423 8.80 -20.92 -23.47
CA THR A 423 9.20 -19.51 -23.41
C THR A 423 8.43 -18.67 -24.44
N ILE A 424 8.11 -17.46 -24.04
CA ILE A 424 7.49 -16.43 -24.86
C ILE A 424 8.31 -15.15 -24.66
N ASN A 425 8.70 -14.46 -25.75
CA ASN A 425 9.56 -13.29 -25.64
C ASN A 425 8.80 -11.99 -25.32
N CYS A 426 7.47 -11.98 -25.40
CA CYS A 426 6.65 -10.81 -25.05
C CYS A 426 7.03 -10.23 -23.68
N PRO A 427 6.95 -10.98 -22.54
CA PRO A 427 7.33 -10.47 -21.24
C PRO A 427 8.82 -10.61 -20.91
N ALA A 428 9.68 -11.01 -21.85
CA ALA A 428 11.09 -11.28 -21.52
C ALA A 428 11.81 -10.06 -20.95
N SER A 429 11.51 -8.85 -21.44
CA SER A 429 12.06 -7.63 -20.86
C SER A 429 11.62 -7.44 -19.40
N HIS A 430 10.38 -7.75 -19.05
CA HIS A 430 9.88 -7.71 -17.67
C HIS A 430 10.62 -8.72 -16.80
N HIS A 431 10.89 -9.93 -17.32
CA HIS A 431 11.68 -10.94 -16.61
C HIS A 431 13.10 -10.46 -16.32
N PHE A 432 13.73 -9.73 -17.26
CA PHE A 432 15.06 -9.14 -17.04
C PHE A 432 15.01 -7.97 -16.04
N TYR A 433 14.05 -7.07 -16.15
CA TYR A 433 13.92 -5.93 -15.23
C TYR A 433 13.65 -6.39 -13.79
N GLU A 434 12.79 -7.38 -13.60
CA GLU A 434 12.52 -7.95 -12.27
C GLU A 434 13.71 -8.77 -11.79
N GLY A 435 14.14 -9.76 -12.58
CA GLY A 435 15.12 -10.77 -12.18
C GLY A 435 16.55 -10.25 -12.02
N ARG A 436 16.90 -9.07 -12.58
CA ARG A 436 18.25 -8.50 -12.41
C ARG A 436 18.63 -8.25 -10.95
N TRP A 437 17.66 -8.20 -10.04
CA TRP A 437 17.87 -8.02 -8.62
C TRP A 437 18.06 -9.33 -7.84
N LEU A 438 18.00 -10.48 -8.51
CA LEU A 438 18.38 -11.77 -7.93
C LEU A 438 19.89 -11.83 -7.68
N ARG A 439 20.28 -12.35 -6.50
CA ARG A 439 21.70 -12.47 -6.14
C ARG A 439 22.46 -13.47 -7.01
N ASN A 440 21.78 -14.53 -7.48
CA ASN A 440 22.39 -15.48 -8.41
C ASN A 440 22.25 -14.98 -9.86
N PRO A 441 23.32 -14.47 -10.48
CA PRO A 441 23.27 -13.90 -11.82
C PRO A 441 23.00 -14.95 -12.90
N ARG A 442 23.25 -16.23 -12.61
CA ARG A 442 23.18 -17.31 -13.59
C ARG A 442 21.78 -17.46 -14.21
N TYR A 443 20.71 -17.19 -13.45
CA TYR A 443 19.36 -17.33 -13.96
C TYR A 443 19.13 -16.49 -15.22
N LEU A 444 19.54 -15.22 -15.18
CA LEU A 444 19.39 -14.32 -16.31
C LEU A 444 20.51 -14.42 -17.34
N ALA A 445 21.74 -14.80 -16.94
CA ALA A 445 22.82 -15.04 -17.89
C ALA A 445 22.49 -16.22 -18.80
N ASP A 446 22.01 -17.35 -18.24
CA ASP A 446 21.55 -18.52 -19.01
C ASP A 446 20.34 -18.13 -19.90
N TYR A 447 19.37 -17.36 -19.36
CA TYR A 447 18.21 -16.91 -20.10
C TYR A 447 18.54 -15.98 -21.26
N ALA A 448 19.53 -15.10 -21.09
CA ALA A 448 20.05 -14.24 -22.17
C ALA A 448 20.67 -15.08 -23.29
N ARG A 449 21.52 -16.06 -22.95
CA ARG A 449 22.10 -16.97 -23.95
C ARG A 449 21.03 -17.82 -24.65
N PHE A 450 20.02 -18.27 -23.93
CA PHE A 450 18.94 -19.10 -24.49
C PHE A 450 18.27 -18.43 -25.69
N TRP A 451 18.00 -17.13 -25.66
CA TRP A 451 17.33 -16.43 -26.75
C TRP A 451 18.11 -16.45 -28.06
N PHE A 452 19.43 -16.53 -28.01
CA PHE A 452 20.30 -16.45 -29.18
C PHE A 452 20.97 -17.77 -29.55
N TYR A 453 21.16 -18.68 -28.61
CA TYR A 453 21.87 -19.95 -28.79
C TYR A 453 21.03 -21.18 -28.42
N GLY A 454 20.08 -21.02 -27.53
CA GLY A 454 19.26 -22.14 -27.04
C GLY A 454 18.00 -22.42 -27.88
N GLY A 455 17.75 -21.69 -28.94
CA GLY A 455 16.59 -21.88 -29.84
C GLY A 455 15.35 -21.09 -29.40
N GLY A 456 15.53 -19.99 -28.66
CA GLY A 456 14.46 -19.05 -28.34
C GLY A 456 14.00 -18.28 -29.59
N SER A 457 12.69 -18.03 -29.69
CA SER A 457 12.08 -17.27 -30.80
C SER A 457 12.10 -15.77 -30.47
N VAL A 458 13.28 -15.13 -30.61
CA VAL A 458 13.54 -13.78 -30.08
C VAL A 458 12.74 -12.64 -30.75
N ARG A 459 12.13 -12.91 -31.94
CA ARG A 459 11.33 -11.92 -32.70
C ARG A 459 9.89 -12.32 -32.94
N SER A 460 9.35 -13.30 -32.20
CA SER A 460 7.93 -13.66 -32.30
C SER A 460 7.00 -12.54 -31.82
N TYR A 461 7.40 -11.85 -30.77
CA TYR A 461 6.74 -10.66 -30.23
C TYR A 461 7.72 -9.50 -30.13
N SER A 462 7.23 -8.27 -30.05
CA SER A 462 8.06 -7.09 -29.81
C SER A 462 8.82 -7.23 -28.48
N PHE A 463 10.15 -7.17 -28.58
CA PHE A 463 11.03 -7.40 -27.42
C PHE A 463 12.31 -6.59 -27.53
N PRO A 464 12.59 -5.64 -26.60
CA PRO A 464 13.82 -4.85 -26.58
C PRO A 464 14.96 -5.67 -25.96
N ALA A 465 15.52 -6.59 -26.76
CA ALA A 465 16.47 -7.58 -26.27
C ALA A 465 17.81 -6.96 -25.85
N ALA A 466 18.31 -5.98 -26.59
CA ALA A 466 19.57 -5.30 -26.26
C ALA A 466 19.44 -4.44 -24.99
N ASP A 467 18.31 -3.74 -24.84
CA ASP A 467 18.03 -2.97 -23.63
C ASP A 467 17.89 -3.87 -22.39
N ALA A 468 17.18 -5.00 -22.52
CA ALA A 468 17.02 -5.97 -21.44
C ALA A 468 18.39 -6.52 -20.95
N VAL A 469 19.25 -6.94 -21.90
CA VAL A 469 20.60 -7.42 -21.59
C VAL A 469 21.47 -6.30 -21.00
N TRP A 470 21.41 -5.09 -21.55
CA TRP A 470 22.12 -3.93 -21.02
C TRP A 470 21.75 -3.65 -19.56
N ASN A 471 20.46 -3.60 -19.26
CA ASN A 471 19.98 -3.34 -17.90
C ASN A 471 20.36 -4.45 -16.90
N TYR A 472 20.44 -5.70 -17.34
CA TYR A 472 21.02 -6.79 -16.55
C TYR A 472 22.52 -6.56 -16.29
N LEU A 473 23.30 -6.25 -17.32
CA LEU A 473 24.75 -6.01 -17.22
C LEU A 473 25.11 -4.76 -16.39
N LEU A 474 24.19 -3.80 -16.23
CA LEU A 474 24.35 -2.69 -15.30
C LEU A 474 24.32 -3.13 -13.84
N VAL A 475 23.63 -4.22 -13.50
CA VAL A 475 23.57 -4.76 -12.14
C VAL A 475 24.62 -5.83 -11.94
N HIS A 476 24.78 -6.73 -12.90
CA HIS A 476 25.72 -7.86 -12.90
C HIS A 476 26.71 -7.72 -14.07
N PRO A 477 27.82 -7.02 -13.90
CA PRO A 477 28.83 -6.93 -14.95
C PRO A 477 29.40 -8.32 -15.30
N ASP A 478 29.27 -8.70 -16.56
CA ASP A 478 29.74 -9.98 -17.10
C ASP A 478 30.33 -9.74 -18.50
N GLY A 479 31.62 -9.59 -18.56
CA GLY A 479 32.34 -9.31 -19.80
C GLY A 479 32.33 -10.47 -20.79
N GLU A 480 32.21 -11.72 -20.31
CA GLU A 480 32.07 -12.89 -21.16
C GLU A 480 30.70 -12.92 -21.84
N LEU A 481 29.62 -12.75 -21.07
CA LEU A 481 28.27 -12.67 -21.59
C LEU A 481 28.13 -11.51 -22.58
N GLU A 482 28.70 -10.33 -22.26
CA GLU A 482 28.69 -9.18 -23.15
C GLU A 482 29.39 -9.48 -24.48
N ALA A 483 30.55 -10.12 -24.43
CA ALA A 483 31.29 -10.52 -25.63
C ALA A 483 30.52 -11.52 -26.48
N ASP A 484 29.91 -12.52 -25.84
CA ASP A 484 29.11 -13.55 -26.49
C ASP A 484 27.90 -12.95 -27.23
N LEU A 485 27.22 -12.01 -26.59
CA LEU A 485 25.92 -11.53 -27.10
C LEU A 485 26.01 -10.32 -28.00
N TYR A 486 27.08 -9.54 -27.99
CA TYR A 486 27.18 -8.26 -28.72
C TYR A 486 26.82 -8.40 -30.21
N GLU A 487 27.47 -9.31 -30.97
CA GLU A 487 27.16 -9.51 -32.38
C GLU A 487 25.74 -10.08 -32.58
N LYS A 488 25.26 -10.94 -31.68
CA LYS A 488 23.92 -11.49 -31.76
C LYS A 488 22.83 -10.45 -31.55
N LEU A 489 23.06 -9.49 -30.68
CA LEU A 489 22.15 -8.34 -30.46
C LEU A 489 22.10 -7.43 -31.71
N LYS A 490 23.26 -7.20 -32.37
CA LYS A 490 23.31 -6.47 -33.64
C LYS A 490 22.56 -7.23 -34.76
N GLU A 491 22.79 -8.54 -34.89
CA GLU A 491 22.08 -9.41 -35.82
C GLU A 491 20.55 -9.35 -35.56
N ASN A 492 20.13 -9.36 -34.30
CA ASN A 492 18.73 -9.24 -33.92
C ASN A 492 18.12 -7.91 -34.32
N TYR A 493 18.81 -6.80 -34.07
CA TYR A 493 18.38 -5.48 -34.48
C TYR A 493 18.22 -5.38 -36.00
N ALA A 494 19.21 -5.83 -36.76
CA ALA A 494 19.13 -5.89 -38.22
C ALA A 494 18.00 -6.82 -38.72
N GLY A 495 17.72 -7.90 -37.99
CA GLY A 495 16.56 -8.76 -38.25
C GLY A 495 15.23 -8.02 -38.15
N TRP A 496 15.06 -7.22 -37.10
CA TRP A 496 13.88 -6.37 -36.95
C TRP A 496 13.76 -5.34 -38.08
N GLU A 497 14.86 -4.68 -38.48
CA GLU A 497 14.86 -3.76 -39.60
C GLU A 497 14.37 -4.44 -40.91
N LYS A 498 14.88 -5.64 -41.16
CA LYS A 498 14.50 -6.42 -42.34
C LYS A 498 13.03 -6.84 -42.34
N GLU A 499 12.50 -7.20 -41.16
CA GLU A 499 11.17 -7.81 -41.01
C GLU A 499 10.06 -6.77 -40.81
N ARG A 500 10.36 -5.64 -40.17
CA ARG A 500 9.35 -4.71 -39.65
C ARG A 500 9.60 -3.23 -39.99
N LEU A 501 10.65 -2.88 -40.72
CA LEU A 501 10.90 -1.53 -41.19
C LEU A 501 10.47 -1.42 -42.64
N ASP A 502 9.79 -0.34 -43.03
CA ASP A 502 9.36 -0.08 -44.38
C ASP A 502 9.86 1.29 -44.91
N SER A 503 9.29 1.78 -46.00
CA SER A 503 9.67 3.04 -46.64
C SER A 503 9.40 4.30 -45.81
N THR A 504 8.63 4.19 -44.72
CA THR A 504 8.40 5.30 -43.76
C THR A 504 9.56 5.45 -42.78
N ASN A 505 10.44 4.46 -42.73
CA ASN A 505 11.45 4.28 -41.68
C ASN A 505 10.86 4.15 -40.25
N LEU A 506 9.55 3.83 -40.10
CA LEU A 506 8.93 3.44 -38.82
C LEU A 506 8.84 1.91 -38.74
N PHE A 507 9.01 1.39 -37.54
CA PHE A 507 8.71 -0.01 -37.29
C PHE A 507 7.20 -0.21 -37.14
N TRP A 508 6.68 -1.20 -37.83
CA TRP A 508 5.31 -1.63 -37.73
C TRP A 508 5.19 -2.99 -37.04
N GLN A 509 4.05 -3.28 -36.43
CA GLN A 509 3.76 -4.57 -35.81
C GLN A 509 2.25 -4.84 -35.82
N PHE A 510 1.88 -6.09 -35.80
CA PHE A 510 0.53 -6.54 -35.49
C PHE A 510 0.24 -6.35 -34.00
N ASP A 511 -0.98 -6.01 -33.64
CA ASP A 511 -1.34 -5.86 -32.22
C ASP A 511 -1.11 -7.15 -31.42
N GLY A 512 -1.53 -8.32 -31.94
CA GLY A 512 -1.28 -9.62 -31.29
C GLY A 512 0.20 -9.95 -31.10
N ASN A 513 1.09 -9.56 -32.04
CA ASN A 513 2.54 -9.77 -31.91
C ASN A 513 3.24 -8.65 -31.10
N ASP A 514 2.50 -7.61 -30.75
CA ASP A 514 2.91 -6.63 -29.73
C ASP A 514 2.42 -7.04 -28.32
N GLY A 515 1.73 -8.17 -28.25
CA GLY A 515 1.11 -8.72 -27.03
C GLY A 515 -0.13 -7.96 -26.60
N MET A 516 -0.86 -7.36 -27.55
CA MET A 516 -1.98 -6.43 -27.28
C MET A 516 -3.21 -6.76 -28.14
N GLU A 517 -3.63 -8.01 -28.10
CA GLU A 517 -4.78 -8.52 -28.83
C GLU A 517 -6.06 -7.73 -28.51
N VAL A 518 -6.93 -7.55 -29.50
CA VAL A 518 -8.18 -6.79 -29.34
C VAL A 518 -7.93 -5.35 -28.90
N SER A 519 -6.87 -4.71 -29.38
CA SER A 519 -6.65 -3.28 -29.16
C SER A 519 -7.62 -2.42 -29.96
N VAL A 520 -7.94 -1.20 -29.48
CA VAL A 520 -8.82 -0.29 -30.24
C VAL A 520 -8.20 0.08 -31.57
N SER A 521 -6.89 0.39 -31.57
CA SER A 521 -6.16 0.76 -32.78
C SER A 521 -5.95 -0.40 -33.75
N GLY A 522 -5.81 -1.64 -33.25
CA GLY A 522 -5.68 -2.83 -34.09
C GLY A 522 -6.91 -3.06 -34.98
N ASN A 523 -8.08 -2.75 -34.48
CA ASN A 523 -9.32 -2.87 -35.24
C ASN A 523 -9.49 -1.83 -36.37
N LEU A 524 -8.59 -0.86 -36.51
CA LEU A 524 -8.62 0.16 -37.55
C LEU A 524 -7.87 -0.27 -38.81
N SER A 525 -7.10 -1.36 -38.76
CA SER A 525 -6.40 -1.93 -39.91
C SER A 525 -6.97 -3.34 -40.18
N PRO A 526 -7.18 -3.69 -41.48
CA PRO A 526 -7.75 -5.00 -41.82
C PRO A 526 -6.93 -6.22 -41.38
N ASP A 527 -5.64 -6.06 -41.24
CA ASP A 527 -4.68 -7.06 -40.75
C ASP A 527 -4.17 -6.82 -39.34
N HIS A 528 -4.76 -5.84 -38.61
CA HIS A 528 -4.37 -5.44 -37.24
C HIS A 528 -2.95 -4.85 -37.13
N SER A 529 -2.33 -4.42 -38.26
CA SER A 529 -1.00 -3.83 -38.27
C SER A 529 -1.03 -2.32 -38.01
N GLY A 530 0.05 -1.82 -37.38
CA GLY A 530 0.20 -0.37 -37.14
C GLY A 530 1.65 0.01 -36.84
N TYR A 531 2.00 1.26 -37.09
CA TYR A 531 3.20 1.88 -36.50
C TYR A 531 2.87 2.21 -35.05
N ARG A 532 3.39 1.39 -34.16
CA ARG A 532 2.99 1.41 -32.75
C ARG A 532 4.04 2.08 -31.88
N PRO A 533 3.65 2.90 -30.89
CA PRO A 533 4.59 3.50 -29.92
C PRO A 533 5.47 2.46 -29.21
N THR A 534 4.97 1.26 -28.94
CA THR A 534 5.67 0.15 -28.28
C THR A 534 6.87 -0.31 -29.07
N ILE A 535 6.71 -0.90 -30.26
CA ILE A 535 7.83 -1.44 -31.04
C ILE A 535 8.83 -0.34 -31.41
N ASN A 536 8.38 0.89 -31.73
CA ASN A 536 9.28 1.99 -32.04
C ASN A 536 10.11 2.42 -30.81
N SER A 537 9.51 2.41 -29.61
CA SER A 537 10.24 2.67 -28.37
C SER A 537 11.23 1.55 -28.03
N TYR A 538 10.87 0.29 -28.27
CA TYR A 538 11.76 -0.85 -28.07
C TYR A 538 12.96 -0.81 -29.00
N MET A 539 12.77 -0.48 -30.25
CA MET A 539 13.86 -0.36 -31.22
C MET A 539 14.72 0.89 -30.98
N TYR A 540 14.14 1.97 -30.44
CA TYR A 540 14.92 3.09 -29.90
C TYR A 540 15.80 2.64 -28.73
N ALA A 541 15.23 1.93 -27.75
CA ALA A 541 15.95 1.45 -26.56
C ALA A 541 17.07 0.48 -26.93
N ASP A 542 16.82 -0.44 -27.86
CA ASP A 542 17.83 -1.36 -28.39
C ASP A 542 18.97 -0.63 -29.09
N ALA A 543 18.67 0.39 -29.88
CA ALA A 543 19.69 1.22 -30.52
C ALA A 543 20.55 1.96 -29.47
N VAL A 544 19.92 2.54 -28.43
CA VAL A 544 20.64 3.19 -27.33
C VAL A 544 21.52 2.18 -26.58
N ALA A 545 21.00 0.98 -26.29
CA ALA A 545 21.75 -0.07 -25.60
C ALA A 545 22.94 -0.55 -26.43
N LEU A 546 22.75 -0.79 -27.75
CA LEU A 546 23.84 -1.16 -28.67
C LEU A 546 24.90 -0.08 -28.79
N SER A 547 24.51 1.20 -28.87
CA SER A 547 25.45 2.32 -28.85
C SER A 547 26.31 2.33 -27.60
N ARG A 548 25.70 2.09 -26.42
CA ARG A 548 26.40 2.04 -25.12
C ARG A 548 27.34 0.83 -25.01
N LEU A 549 26.87 -0.35 -25.43
CA LEU A 549 27.69 -1.57 -25.49
C LEU A 549 28.90 -1.35 -26.40
N ALA A 550 28.70 -0.81 -27.61
CA ALA A 550 29.77 -0.48 -28.56
C ALA A 550 30.77 0.51 -27.95
N ALA A 551 30.29 1.58 -27.31
CA ALA A 551 31.15 2.58 -26.67
C ALA A 551 31.99 1.96 -25.54
N ARG A 552 31.43 1.08 -24.72
CA ARG A 552 32.14 0.36 -23.65
C ARG A 552 33.22 -0.57 -24.21
N ARG A 553 33.00 -1.14 -25.38
CA ARG A 553 33.92 -2.03 -26.09
C ARG A 553 34.97 -1.26 -26.91
N GLY A 554 34.82 0.06 -27.07
CA GLY A 554 35.70 0.89 -27.93
C GLY A 554 35.34 0.84 -29.40
N GLU A 555 34.22 0.26 -29.78
CA GLU A 555 33.68 0.13 -31.16
C GLU A 555 33.04 1.45 -31.61
N LYS A 556 33.82 2.49 -31.89
CA LYS A 556 33.33 3.85 -32.13
C LYS A 556 32.35 3.96 -33.28
N ALA A 557 32.61 3.26 -34.41
CA ALA A 557 31.75 3.30 -35.59
C ALA A 557 30.35 2.76 -35.28
N ASP A 558 30.26 1.64 -34.56
CA ASP A 558 28.99 1.07 -34.13
C ASP A 558 28.28 1.98 -33.12
N ALA A 559 29.04 2.56 -32.17
CA ALA A 559 28.46 3.50 -31.20
C ALA A 559 27.80 4.70 -31.87
N GLU A 560 28.44 5.31 -32.87
CA GLU A 560 27.90 6.43 -33.67
C GLU A 560 26.71 5.98 -34.54
N LEU A 561 26.82 4.81 -35.19
CA LEU A 561 25.74 4.24 -36.00
C LEU A 561 24.45 4.07 -35.22
N TYR A 562 24.53 3.40 -34.08
CA TYR A 562 23.34 3.11 -33.25
C TYR A 562 22.82 4.36 -32.53
N ALA A 563 23.69 5.32 -32.15
CA ALA A 563 23.25 6.62 -31.65
C ALA A 563 22.45 7.39 -32.73
N GLY A 564 22.89 7.34 -33.99
CA GLY A 564 22.18 7.94 -35.13
C GLY A 564 20.82 7.28 -35.35
N LYS A 565 20.73 5.94 -35.32
CA LYS A 565 19.47 5.19 -35.42
C LYS A 565 18.48 5.55 -34.30
N ALA A 566 18.96 5.69 -33.07
CA ALA A 566 18.12 6.14 -31.96
C ALA A 566 17.59 7.56 -32.18
N ALA A 567 18.43 8.49 -32.55
CA ALA A 567 18.03 9.88 -32.83
C ALA A 567 16.97 9.98 -33.98
N GLU A 568 17.20 9.23 -35.05
CA GLU A 568 16.24 9.14 -36.16
C GLU A 568 14.89 8.58 -35.68
N ARG A 569 14.91 7.49 -34.87
CA ARG A 569 13.70 6.89 -34.36
C ARG A 569 12.88 7.86 -33.52
N LYS A 570 13.53 8.58 -32.57
CA LYS A 570 12.88 9.64 -31.80
C LYS A 570 12.21 10.67 -32.71
N ALA A 571 12.94 11.19 -33.70
CA ALA A 571 12.41 12.21 -34.58
C ALA A 571 11.18 11.73 -35.40
N LEU A 572 11.19 10.47 -35.86
CA LEU A 572 10.07 9.87 -36.56
C LEU A 572 8.86 9.63 -35.67
N MET A 573 9.08 9.17 -34.41
CA MET A 573 8.02 9.01 -33.42
C MET A 573 7.36 10.37 -33.09
N ASP A 574 8.16 11.41 -32.87
CA ASP A 574 7.65 12.76 -32.59
C ASP A 574 6.87 13.32 -33.76
N ARG A 575 7.25 13.00 -35.00
CA ARG A 575 6.61 13.47 -36.19
C ARG A 575 5.32 12.75 -36.56
N TYR A 576 5.28 11.43 -36.41
CA TYR A 576 4.19 10.59 -36.92
C TYR A 576 3.30 9.96 -35.86
N LEU A 577 3.81 9.69 -34.66
CA LEU A 577 3.06 9.01 -33.61
C LEU A 577 2.55 9.98 -32.54
N TRP A 578 3.14 11.18 -32.42
CA TRP A 578 2.63 12.20 -31.50
C TRP A 578 1.47 12.96 -32.16
N ASP A 579 0.28 12.82 -31.56
CA ASP A 579 -0.89 13.61 -31.95
C ASP A 579 -0.91 14.93 -31.19
N GLY A 580 -0.56 16.03 -31.90
CA GLY A 580 -0.54 17.37 -31.30
C GLY A 580 -1.94 17.93 -30.94
N LYS A 581 -3.02 17.34 -31.44
CA LYS A 581 -4.38 17.69 -31.08
C LYS A 581 -4.80 17.08 -29.76
N ASP A 582 -4.55 15.79 -29.63
CA ASP A 582 -4.92 15.02 -28.45
C ASP A 582 -3.78 14.91 -27.42
N GLU A 583 -2.61 15.51 -27.77
CA GLU A 583 -1.42 15.60 -26.89
C GLU A 583 -0.97 14.25 -26.33
N PHE A 584 -0.87 13.25 -27.22
CA PHE A 584 -0.58 11.86 -26.85
C PHE A 584 0.11 11.08 -27.98
N TYR A 585 0.97 10.10 -27.62
CA TYR A 585 1.48 9.15 -28.62
C TYR A 585 0.43 8.09 -28.94
N LYS A 586 0.15 7.92 -30.22
CA LYS A 586 -0.89 7.02 -30.71
C LYS A 586 -0.38 6.11 -31.81
N VAL A 587 -1.09 5.02 -32.03
CA VAL A 587 -0.84 4.13 -33.15
C VAL A 587 -1.28 4.82 -34.44
N VAL A 588 -0.50 4.67 -35.51
CA VAL A 588 -0.89 4.96 -36.89
C VAL A 588 -1.14 3.61 -37.56
N PRO A 589 -2.41 3.29 -37.95
CA PRO A 589 -2.70 2.05 -38.67
C PRO A 589 -1.90 1.96 -39.99
N CYS A 590 -1.31 0.79 -40.26
CA CYS A 590 -0.65 0.54 -41.53
C CYS A 590 -1.68 0.48 -42.69
N HIS A 591 -1.21 0.76 -43.90
CA HIS A 591 -2.01 0.66 -45.10
C HIS A 591 -3.22 1.62 -45.17
N ALA A 592 -3.33 2.58 -44.23
CA ALA A 592 -4.22 3.72 -44.24
C ALA A 592 -3.46 4.97 -44.67
N ASP A 593 -4.15 6.09 -44.84
CA ASP A 593 -3.50 7.39 -44.79
C ASP A 593 -2.82 7.51 -43.42
N LEU A 594 -1.63 8.06 -43.33
CA LEU A 594 -0.82 8.13 -42.08
C LEU A 594 -1.51 8.96 -40.98
N SER A 595 -2.80 8.75 -40.75
CA SER A 595 -3.58 9.37 -39.68
C SER A 595 -3.49 8.56 -38.40
N VAL A 596 -3.33 9.22 -37.28
CA VAL A 596 -3.27 8.58 -35.95
C VAL A 596 -4.63 8.00 -35.54
N SER A 597 -4.61 6.95 -34.75
CA SER A 597 -5.81 6.40 -34.11
C SER A 597 -6.61 7.50 -33.39
N PRO A 598 -7.96 7.47 -33.42
CA PRO A 598 -8.78 8.41 -32.67
C PRO A 598 -8.75 8.14 -31.17
N CYS A 599 -8.25 6.99 -30.73
CA CYS A 599 -8.19 6.57 -29.34
C CYS A 599 -6.78 6.73 -28.76
N ARG A 600 -6.69 7.26 -27.53
CA ARG A 600 -5.49 7.11 -26.69
C ARG A 600 -5.50 5.72 -26.08
N GLU A 601 -4.39 5.02 -26.16
CA GLU A 601 -4.18 3.71 -25.53
C GLU A 601 -2.98 3.77 -24.58
N GLU A 602 -3.00 3.03 -23.47
CA GLU A 602 -1.98 3.06 -22.41
C GLU A 602 -0.56 2.85 -22.95
N LEU A 603 -0.43 2.06 -24.05
CA LEU A 603 0.83 1.86 -24.76
C LEU A 603 1.51 3.18 -25.21
N GLY A 604 0.76 4.27 -25.33
CA GLY A 604 1.28 5.58 -25.62
C GLY A 604 2.13 6.19 -24.51
N TYR A 605 2.17 5.59 -23.30
CA TYR A 605 3.11 5.95 -22.23
C TYR A 605 4.47 5.25 -22.34
N VAL A 606 4.61 4.20 -23.13
CA VAL A 606 5.85 3.43 -23.29
C VAL A 606 7.04 4.30 -23.75
N PRO A 607 6.89 5.33 -24.60
CA PRO A 607 8.00 6.22 -24.96
C PRO A 607 8.70 6.86 -23.75
N TRP A 608 7.96 7.22 -22.68
CA TRP A 608 8.56 7.78 -21.45
C TRP A 608 9.40 6.76 -20.67
N MET A 609 9.14 5.46 -20.79
CA MET A 609 9.98 4.42 -20.18
C MET A 609 11.44 4.48 -20.68
N TYR A 610 11.66 5.03 -21.87
CA TYR A 610 12.96 5.12 -22.51
C TYR A 610 13.47 6.56 -22.71
N ASP A 611 12.91 7.52 -21.98
CA ASP A 611 13.28 8.95 -22.00
C ASP A 611 13.14 9.60 -23.40
N ILE A 612 12.25 9.11 -24.27
CA ILE A 612 12.05 9.61 -25.63
C ILE A 612 11.39 11.00 -25.64
N PRO A 613 10.25 11.23 -24.95
CA PRO A 613 9.53 12.49 -25.03
C PRO A 613 10.29 13.66 -24.41
N ASP A 614 10.13 14.85 -24.98
CA ASP A 614 10.63 16.09 -24.41
C ASP A 614 9.59 16.75 -23.47
N ARG A 615 10.00 17.83 -22.81
CA ARG A 615 9.23 18.51 -21.75
C ARG A 615 7.86 19.00 -22.20
N ASP A 616 7.73 19.42 -23.46
CA ASP A 616 6.49 19.89 -24.08
C ASP A 616 5.37 18.83 -24.14
N LYS A 617 5.72 17.55 -23.92
CA LYS A 617 4.79 16.42 -23.97
C LYS A 617 4.29 15.96 -22.59
N LEU A 618 4.70 16.63 -21.52
CA LEU A 618 4.31 16.25 -20.15
C LEU A 618 2.80 16.33 -19.89
N VAL A 619 2.06 17.12 -20.67
CA VAL A 619 0.61 17.22 -20.61
C VAL A 619 -0.10 15.88 -20.79
N ALA A 620 0.52 14.92 -21.47
CA ALA A 620 -0.02 13.57 -21.64
C ALA A 620 -0.32 12.86 -20.30
N TRP A 621 0.39 13.20 -19.22
CA TRP A 621 0.19 12.59 -17.90
C TRP A 621 -1.17 12.93 -17.27
N GLU A 622 -1.85 14.00 -17.70
CA GLU A 622 -3.17 14.35 -17.20
C GLU A 622 -4.20 13.27 -17.52
N GLN A 623 -4.06 12.57 -18.64
CA GLN A 623 -4.97 11.51 -19.07
C GLN A 623 -4.95 10.28 -18.14
N LEU A 624 -3.82 10.04 -17.47
CA LEU A 624 -3.69 8.93 -16.51
C LEU A 624 -4.58 9.10 -15.28
N PHE A 625 -4.90 10.35 -14.93
CA PHE A 625 -5.68 10.73 -13.76
C PHE A 625 -7.06 11.29 -14.11
N ASP A 626 -7.44 11.26 -15.38
CA ASP A 626 -8.77 11.65 -15.84
C ASP A 626 -9.70 10.43 -15.78
N PRO A 627 -10.88 10.51 -15.10
CA PRO A 627 -11.88 9.44 -15.09
C PRO A 627 -12.43 9.07 -16.47
N GLN A 628 -12.35 9.98 -17.46
CA GLN A 628 -12.68 9.67 -18.84
C GLN A 628 -11.44 9.25 -19.68
N GLY A 629 -10.27 9.39 -19.11
CA GLY A 629 -9.00 8.87 -19.62
C GLY A 629 -8.74 7.45 -19.14
N PHE A 630 -7.68 7.27 -18.34
CA PHE A 630 -7.22 5.94 -17.90
C PHE A 630 -7.46 5.63 -16.42
N LEU A 631 -7.98 6.59 -15.63
CA LEU A 631 -8.13 6.40 -14.18
C LEU A 631 -9.23 5.39 -13.85
N ALA A 632 -8.85 4.32 -13.14
CA ALA A 632 -9.81 3.37 -12.61
C ALA A 632 -9.32 2.78 -11.27
N PRO A 633 -10.23 2.24 -10.43
CA PRO A 633 -9.92 1.80 -9.06
C PRO A 633 -8.87 0.70 -8.92
N TYR A 634 -8.77 -0.22 -9.92
CA TYR A 634 -7.91 -1.40 -9.86
C TYR A 634 -6.77 -1.39 -10.88
N GLY A 635 -6.48 -0.26 -11.48
CA GLY A 635 -5.38 -0.07 -12.42
C GLY A 635 -5.78 0.82 -13.61
N PRO A 636 -4.81 1.40 -14.31
CA PRO A 636 -5.09 2.13 -15.53
C PRO A 636 -5.81 1.25 -16.54
N THR A 637 -6.76 1.81 -17.28
CA THR A 637 -7.39 1.14 -18.41
C THR A 637 -6.46 1.14 -19.61
N THR A 638 -6.47 0.08 -20.44
CA THR A 638 -5.61 -0.01 -21.63
C THR A 638 -6.03 0.90 -22.78
N ALA A 639 -7.30 1.35 -22.77
CA ALA A 639 -7.80 2.38 -23.67
C ALA A 639 -8.52 3.47 -22.86
N GLU A 640 -8.53 4.71 -23.37
CA GLU A 640 -9.26 5.79 -22.68
C GLU A 640 -10.77 5.52 -22.63
N GLN A 641 -11.39 5.75 -21.49
CA GLN A 641 -12.80 5.39 -21.23
C GLN A 641 -13.80 6.19 -22.08
N ARG A 642 -13.41 7.34 -22.60
CA ARG A 642 -14.25 8.13 -23.52
C ARG A 642 -14.29 7.60 -24.94
N SER A 643 -13.41 6.66 -25.30
CA SER A 643 -13.34 6.10 -26.65
C SER A 643 -14.56 5.25 -26.96
N PRO A 644 -15.17 5.37 -28.14
CA PRO A 644 -16.24 4.46 -28.57
C PRO A 644 -15.80 3.00 -28.68
N GLY A 645 -14.49 2.74 -28.79
CA GLY A 645 -13.91 1.40 -28.81
C GLY A 645 -13.60 0.83 -27.43
N PHE A 646 -13.78 1.60 -26.35
CA PHE A 646 -13.58 1.15 -25.00
C PHE A 646 -14.59 0.06 -24.62
N ALA A 647 -14.11 -1.06 -24.13
CA ALA A 647 -14.95 -2.15 -23.62
C ALA A 647 -14.25 -2.93 -22.51
N VAL A 648 -15.03 -3.35 -21.52
CA VAL A 648 -14.63 -4.32 -20.51
C VAL A 648 -15.67 -5.44 -20.61
N ALA A 649 -15.34 -6.51 -21.32
CA ALA A 649 -16.33 -7.52 -21.69
C ALA A 649 -15.98 -8.91 -21.12
N TYR A 650 -17.02 -9.67 -20.77
CA TYR A 650 -16.90 -11.07 -20.36
C TYR A 650 -17.35 -11.99 -21.51
N GLU A 651 -16.98 -11.64 -22.72
CA GLU A 651 -17.22 -12.35 -23.98
C GLU A 651 -16.09 -12.10 -24.98
N GLY A 652 -16.05 -12.82 -26.07
CA GLY A 652 -15.03 -12.66 -27.10
C GLY A 652 -13.66 -13.23 -26.69
N HIS A 653 -12.57 -12.63 -27.12
CA HIS A 653 -11.21 -13.05 -26.80
C HIS A 653 -10.88 -12.73 -25.33
N GLU A 654 -10.12 -13.60 -24.64
CA GLU A 654 -9.76 -13.38 -23.24
C GLU A 654 -8.67 -12.30 -23.05
N CYS A 655 -7.77 -12.15 -24.01
CA CYS A 655 -6.71 -11.12 -23.98
C CYS A 655 -7.24 -9.82 -24.60
N GLN A 656 -7.97 -9.04 -23.81
CA GLN A 656 -8.56 -7.77 -24.27
C GLN A 656 -7.67 -6.60 -23.87
N TRP A 657 -7.33 -5.76 -24.85
CA TRP A 657 -6.53 -4.55 -24.66
C TRP A 657 -7.30 -3.25 -25.02
N ASN A 658 -8.61 -3.33 -25.11
CA ASN A 658 -9.48 -2.21 -25.40
C ASN A 658 -10.21 -1.65 -24.17
N GLY A 659 -9.73 -1.97 -22.94
CA GLY A 659 -10.35 -1.47 -21.70
C GLY A 659 -9.81 -2.11 -20.42
N PRO A 660 -9.68 -3.46 -20.32
CA PRO A 660 -9.17 -4.11 -19.13
C PRO A 660 -7.79 -3.61 -18.71
N SER A 661 -7.52 -3.58 -17.40
CA SER A 661 -6.18 -3.28 -16.89
C SER A 661 -5.27 -4.51 -17.00
N TRP A 662 -3.99 -4.26 -17.30
CA TRP A 662 -2.97 -5.30 -17.42
C TRP A 662 -1.78 -5.01 -16.51
N PRO A 663 -1.33 -5.96 -15.67
CA PRO A 663 -0.08 -5.83 -14.91
C PRO A 663 1.13 -5.50 -15.80
N PHE A 664 1.18 -6.06 -17.02
CA PHE A 664 2.18 -5.76 -18.03
C PHE A 664 2.29 -4.25 -18.32
N ALA A 665 1.17 -3.63 -18.73
CA ALA A 665 1.11 -2.23 -19.10
C ALA A 665 1.29 -1.30 -17.90
N THR A 666 0.66 -1.62 -16.76
CA THR A 666 0.81 -0.85 -15.52
C THR A 666 2.26 -0.81 -15.03
N SER A 667 3.02 -1.92 -15.17
CA SER A 667 4.46 -1.95 -14.87
C SER A 667 5.25 -0.96 -15.73
N GLN A 668 4.96 -0.93 -17.04
CA GLN A 668 5.62 -0.02 -17.99
C GLN A 668 5.25 1.43 -17.70
N THR A 669 3.98 1.70 -17.41
CA THR A 669 3.47 3.04 -17.06
C THR A 669 4.14 3.55 -15.78
N LEU A 670 4.29 2.74 -14.73
CA LEU A 670 5.03 3.11 -13.51
C LEU A 670 6.50 3.42 -13.82
N LYS A 671 7.16 2.60 -14.64
CA LYS A 671 8.54 2.86 -15.07
C LYS A 671 8.64 4.19 -15.85
N ALA A 672 7.71 4.44 -16.75
CA ALA A 672 7.61 5.68 -17.53
C ALA A 672 7.40 6.90 -16.61
N MET A 673 6.50 6.82 -15.63
CA MET A 673 6.30 7.86 -14.61
C MET A 673 7.58 8.15 -13.82
N ALA A 674 8.28 7.11 -13.39
CA ALA A 674 9.51 7.23 -12.63
C ALA A 674 10.62 7.92 -13.45
N ARG A 675 10.75 7.59 -14.73
CA ARG A 675 11.68 8.24 -15.65
C ARG A 675 11.32 9.72 -15.85
N SER A 676 10.04 10.02 -16.08
CA SER A 676 9.55 11.39 -16.21
C SER A 676 9.87 12.24 -14.99
N LEU A 677 9.56 11.75 -13.79
CA LEU A 677 9.84 12.42 -12.51
C LEU A 677 11.35 12.69 -12.31
N ARG A 678 12.22 11.75 -12.67
CA ARG A 678 13.67 11.93 -12.55
C ARG A 678 14.23 12.93 -13.54
N ARG A 679 13.70 12.94 -14.75
CA ARG A 679 14.19 13.82 -15.83
C ARG A 679 13.67 15.26 -15.71
N PHE A 680 12.40 15.42 -15.36
CA PHE A 680 11.71 16.71 -15.40
C PHE A 680 11.31 17.25 -14.03
N GLY A 681 11.49 16.46 -12.96
CA GLY A 681 10.97 16.78 -11.63
C GLY A 681 9.44 16.63 -11.58
N GLU A 682 8.80 17.34 -10.67
CA GLU A 682 7.34 17.26 -10.46
C GLU A 682 6.54 18.21 -11.39
N GLU A 683 6.96 18.31 -12.62
CA GLU A 683 6.25 19.05 -13.66
C GLU A 683 5.34 18.10 -14.43
N GLY A 684 4.04 18.38 -14.45
CA GLY A 684 3.01 17.54 -15.07
C GLY A 684 2.69 16.23 -14.32
N LEU A 685 3.58 15.79 -13.45
CA LEU A 685 3.44 14.54 -12.67
C LEU A 685 4.08 14.72 -11.30
N THR A 686 3.41 14.26 -10.22
CA THR A 686 3.94 14.35 -8.85
C THR A 686 4.30 12.98 -8.27
N ARG A 687 5.11 12.95 -7.22
CA ARG A 687 5.45 11.71 -6.52
C ARG A 687 4.23 11.10 -5.81
N GLU A 688 3.29 11.92 -5.36
CA GLU A 688 2.01 11.48 -4.80
C GLU A 688 1.18 10.73 -5.85
N ARG A 689 1.12 11.24 -7.08
CA ARG A 689 0.46 10.57 -8.21
C ARG A 689 1.16 9.25 -8.58
N TYR A 690 2.49 9.22 -8.55
CA TYR A 690 3.25 7.98 -8.71
C TYR A 690 2.87 6.95 -7.63
N MET A 691 2.87 7.38 -6.36
CA MET A 691 2.50 6.51 -5.25
C MET A 691 1.05 6.02 -5.36
N GLN A 692 0.12 6.86 -5.79
CA GLN A 692 -1.28 6.48 -6.03
C GLN A 692 -1.38 5.33 -7.04
N VAL A 693 -0.68 5.42 -8.17
CA VAL A 693 -0.70 4.34 -9.18
C VAL A 693 -0.03 3.08 -8.65
N LEU A 694 1.09 3.20 -7.93
CA LEU A 694 1.80 2.06 -7.33
C LEU A 694 0.93 1.34 -6.28
N GLN A 695 0.22 2.08 -5.42
CA GLN A 695 -0.71 1.50 -4.45
C GLN A 695 -1.91 0.84 -5.13
N THR A 696 -2.46 1.46 -6.17
CA THR A 696 -3.51 0.85 -6.99
C THR A 696 -3.03 -0.45 -7.61
N TYR A 697 -1.82 -0.46 -8.13
CA TYR A 697 -1.18 -1.65 -8.70
C TYR A 697 -0.94 -2.74 -7.64
N SER A 698 -0.54 -2.37 -6.43
CA SER A 698 -0.45 -3.33 -5.31
C SER A 698 -1.81 -3.96 -4.99
N ARG A 699 -2.87 -3.14 -4.87
CA ARG A 699 -4.23 -3.63 -4.63
C ARG A 699 -4.74 -4.55 -5.75
N SER A 700 -4.35 -4.32 -7.00
CA SER A 700 -4.74 -5.18 -8.11
C SER A 700 -4.17 -6.60 -8.04
N HIS A 701 -3.08 -6.83 -7.28
CA HIS A 701 -2.52 -8.15 -7.06
C HIS A 701 -3.33 -8.97 -6.05
N ARG A 702 -4.65 -9.04 -6.24
CA ARG A 702 -5.57 -9.74 -5.33
C ARG A 702 -6.64 -10.53 -6.09
N LEU A 703 -7.10 -11.61 -5.44
CA LEU A 703 -8.36 -12.27 -5.73
C LEU A 703 -9.08 -12.43 -4.38
N GLY A 704 -10.07 -11.57 -4.13
CA GLY A 704 -10.62 -11.40 -2.79
C GLY A 704 -9.55 -10.89 -1.82
N GLN A 705 -9.34 -11.58 -0.72
CA GLN A 705 -8.34 -11.21 0.31
C GLN A 705 -6.95 -11.80 0.04
N GLN A 706 -6.82 -12.70 -0.92
CA GLN A 706 -5.56 -13.41 -1.19
C GLN A 706 -4.71 -12.67 -2.22
N CYS A 707 -3.39 -12.74 -2.06
CA CYS A 707 -2.48 -12.33 -3.12
C CYS A 707 -2.69 -13.19 -4.35
N PHE A 708 -2.80 -12.55 -5.51
CA PHE A 708 -3.09 -13.21 -6.78
C PHE A 708 -2.66 -12.33 -7.95
N ILE A 709 -2.24 -12.94 -9.05
CA ILE A 709 -2.00 -12.29 -10.33
C ILE A 709 -2.39 -13.22 -11.46
N ASP A 710 -2.99 -12.67 -12.51
CA ASP A 710 -3.37 -13.35 -13.74
C ASP A 710 -3.14 -12.40 -14.93
N GLU A 711 -3.69 -12.67 -16.10
CA GLU A 711 -3.45 -11.92 -17.33
C GLU A 711 -4.00 -10.50 -17.25
N ASN A 712 -5.32 -10.31 -17.22
CA ASN A 712 -5.96 -9.01 -17.18
C ASN A 712 -7.13 -8.96 -16.21
N LEU A 713 -7.42 -7.77 -15.74
CA LEU A 713 -8.49 -7.56 -14.75
C LEU A 713 -9.46 -6.47 -15.18
N ASN A 714 -10.70 -6.60 -14.70
CA ASN A 714 -11.70 -5.55 -14.77
C ASN A 714 -11.23 -4.36 -13.93
N PRO A 715 -10.95 -3.18 -14.53
CA PRO A 715 -10.39 -2.05 -13.83
C PRO A 715 -11.33 -1.42 -12.78
N PHE A 716 -12.62 -1.77 -12.81
CA PHE A 716 -13.64 -1.24 -11.90
C PHE A 716 -13.98 -2.17 -10.74
N THR A 717 -13.86 -3.49 -10.93
CA THR A 717 -14.22 -4.49 -9.91
C THR A 717 -13.05 -5.29 -9.38
N GLY A 718 -11.91 -5.30 -10.09
CA GLY A 718 -10.76 -6.13 -9.74
C GLY A 718 -10.88 -7.61 -10.10
N ASP A 719 -11.94 -8.02 -10.81
CA ASP A 719 -12.08 -9.41 -11.26
C ASP A 719 -11.13 -9.72 -12.43
N TRP A 720 -10.52 -10.91 -12.40
CA TRP A 720 -9.60 -11.39 -13.42
C TRP A 720 -10.36 -11.94 -14.64
N ILE A 721 -10.46 -11.12 -15.68
CA ILE A 721 -11.36 -11.36 -16.84
C ILE A 721 -10.97 -12.64 -17.61
N ALA A 722 -9.69 -12.79 -17.99
CA ALA A 722 -9.24 -13.94 -18.76
C ALA A 722 -9.60 -15.26 -18.03
N ARG A 723 -9.28 -15.34 -16.75
CA ARG A 723 -9.61 -16.49 -15.90
C ARG A 723 -11.13 -16.75 -15.85
N THR A 724 -11.93 -15.72 -15.66
CA THR A 724 -13.40 -15.83 -15.59
C THR A 724 -13.97 -16.32 -16.91
N LEU A 725 -13.52 -15.78 -18.04
CA LEU A 725 -13.91 -16.21 -19.38
C LEU A 725 -13.54 -17.66 -19.68
N LEU A 726 -12.29 -18.06 -19.38
CA LEU A 726 -11.82 -19.43 -19.61
C LEU A 726 -12.61 -20.45 -18.80
N LYS A 727 -12.99 -20.12 -17.57
CA LYS A 727 -13.87 -20.94 -16.74
C LYS A 727 -15.27 -21.05 -17.31
N GLN A 728 -15.85 -19.94 -17.76
CA GLN A 728 -17.18 -19.92 -18.37
C GLN A 728 -17.25 -20.76 -19.65
N ARG A 729 -16.18 -20.77 -20.44
CA ARG A 729 -16.07 -21.59 -21.66
C ARG A 729 -15.82 -23.07 -21.39
N GLY A 730 -15.42 -23.44 -20.18
CA GLY A 730 -15.01 -24.80 -19.85
C GLY A 730 -13.66 -25.18 -20.47
N ASP A 731 -12.74 -24.24 -20.54
CA ASP A 731 -11.39 -24.48 -21.08
C ASP A 731 -10.64 -25.55 -20.29
N VAL A 732 -9.75 -26.29 -20.96
CA VAL A 732 -8.98 -27.41 -20.36
C VAL A 732 -8.05 -26.91 -19.26
N ILE A 733 -7.54 -25.67 -19.39
CA ILE A 733 -6.67 -25.01 -18.41
C ILE A 733 -7.24 -23.61 -18.11
N PRO A 734 -8.36 -23.52 -17.37
CA PRO A 734 -9.05 -22.24 -17.15
C PRO A 734 -8.29 -21.28 -16.23
N ASP A 735 -7.30 -21.77 -15.49
CA ASP A 735 -6.43 -21.01 -14.60
C ASP A 735 -4.99 -20.91 -15.11
N ARG A 736 -4.79 -20.99 -16.42
CA ARG A 736 -3.46 -20.95 -17.05
C ARG A 736 -2.65 -19.70 -16.68
N GLY A 737 -3.34 -18.58 -16.50
CA GLY A 737 -2.73 -17.29 -16.14
C GLY A 737 -2.43 -17.16 -14.65
N LYS A 738 -2.76 -18.15 -13.80
CA LYS A 738 -2.43 -18.09 -12.38
C LYS A 738 -0.92 -17.89 -12.17
N ASP A 739 -0.60 -16.92 -11.32
CA ASP A 739 0.78 -16.50 -11.02
C ASP A 739 1.53 -15.89 -12.23
N TYR A 740 0.81 -15.31 -13.19
CA TYR A 740 1.30 -14.80 -14.46
C TYR A 740 2.53 -13.91 -14.34
N ASN A 741 3.56 -14.21 -15.13
CA ASN A 741 4.87 -13.58 -14.95
C ASN A 741 5.16 -12.46 -15.95
N HIS A 742 4.39 -11.39 -15.89
CA HIS A 742 4.56 -10.19 -16.73
C HIS A 742 4.51 -8.87 -15.94
N SER A 743 4.81 -8.91 -14.65
CA SER A 743 4.88 -7.73 -13.78
C SER A 743 6.32 -7.42 -13.42
N THR A 744 6.63 -6.14 -13.25
CA THR A 744 7.92 -5.68 -12.72
C THR A 744 7.75 -4.94 -11.40
N PHE A 745 6.81 -5.39 -10.55
CA PHE A 745 6.49 -4.70 -9.30
C PHE A 745 7.70 -4.57 -8.37
N ALA A 746 8.52 -5.61 -8.24
CA ALA A 746 9.72 -5.55 -7.39
C ALA A 746 10.78 -4.61 -7.98
N ASP A 747 10.93 -4.55 -9.30
CA ASP A 747 11.78 -3.55 -9.93
C ASP A 747 11.23 -2.13 -9.73
N ASN A 748 9.90 -1.92 -9.83
CA ASN A 748 9.28 -0.62 -9.53
C ASN A 748 9.50 -0.20 -8.06
N ILE A 749 9.58 -1.13 -7.12
CA ILE A 749 10.01 -0.82 -5.74
C ILE A 749 11.50 -0.47 -5.70
N ILE A 750 12.39 -1.33 -6.20
CA ILE A 750 13.84 -1.20 -6.03
C ILE A 750 14.40 -0.02 -6.83
N SER A 751 14.17 -0.03 -8.15
CA SER A 751 14.77 0.96 -9.04
C SER A 751 13.98 2.26 -9.13
N ASP A 752 12.66 2.22 -8.90
CA ASP A 752 11.82 3.40 -9.06
C ASP A 752 11.47 4.05 -7.72
N LEU A 753 10.72 3.40 -6.84
CA LEU A 753 10.30 4.00 -5.58
C LEU A 753 11.48 4.30 -4.64
N ILE A 754 12.28 3.28 -4.34
CA ILE A 754 13.48 3.44 -3.49
C ILE A 754 14.60 4.14 -4.27
N GLY A 755 14.59 4.00 -5.59
CA GLY A 755 15.38 4.83 -6.48
C GLY A 755 16.83 4.41 -6.61
N LEU A 756 17.16 3.13 -6.48
CA LEU A 756 18.50 2.61 -6.73
C LEU A 756 18.81 2.71 -8.24
N GLN A 757 19.82 3.49 -8.58
CA GLN A 757 20.26 3.71 -9.96
C GLN A 757 21.71 3.29 -10.15
N VAL A 758 21.99 2.75 -11.34
CA VAL A 758 23.35 2.43 -11.78
C VAL A 758 23.57 3.10 -13.12
N ASP A 759 24.60 3.94 -13.22
CA ASP A 759 24.92 4.58 -14.48
C ASP A 759 25.81 3.69 -15.39
N GLU A 760 26.06 4.16 -16.60
CA GLU A 760 26.87 3.46 -17.61
C GLU A 760 28.32 3.15 -17.15
N ARG A 761 28.80 3.87 -16.14
CA ARG A 761 30.12 3.69 -15.52
C ARG A 761 30.09 2.82 -14.27
N GLY A 762 28.95 2.19 -13.98
CA GLY A 762 28.77 1.36 -12.79
C GLY A 762 28.66 2.16 -11.49
N ARG A 763 28.44 3.49 -11.53
CA ARG A 763 28.28 4.28 -10.31
C ARG A 763 26.89 4.10 -9.73
N ILE A 764 26.85 3.74 -8.46
CA ILE A 764 25.62 3.53 -7.69
C ILE A 764 25.17 4.86 -7.09
N SER A 765 23.91 5.20 -7.28
CA SER A 765 23.26 6.41 -6.73
C SER A 765 21.82 6.14 -6.30
N LEU A 766 21.24 7.07 -5.54
CA LEU A 766 19.85 7.00 -5.08
C LEU A 766 19.07 8.24 -5.55
N CYS A 767 17.88 7.99 -6.10
CA CYS A 767 16.91 9.01 -6.45
C CYS A 767 15.51 8.53 -6.07
N PRO A 768 15.16 8.51 -4.76
CA PRO A 768 13.88 8.03 -4.28
C PRO A 768 12.71 8.86 -4.81
N LEU A 769 11.60 8.16 -5.07
CA LEU A 769 10.32 8.76 -5.46
C LEU A 769 9.28 8.71 -4.34
N VAL A 770 9.65 8.27 -3.15
CA VAL A 770 8.80 8.38 -1.96
C VAL A 770 8.44 9.86 -1.77
N PRO A 771 7.15 10.24 -1.71
CA PRO A 771 6.76 11.63 -1.52
C PRO A 771 7.25 12.20 -0.18
N ALA A 772 7.32 13.53 -0.08
CA ALA A 772 7.75 14.18 1.14
C ALA A 772 6.86 13.82 2.33
N ASP A 773 7.46 13.50 3.46
CA ASP A 773 6.78 13.12 4.70
C ASP A 773 5.78 11.96 4.53
N TYR A 774 5.95 11.12 3.48
CA TYR A 774 5.06 10.00 3.20
C TYR A 774 5.30 8.82 4.12
N TRP A 775 6.57 8.46 4.32
CA TRP A 775 7.00 7.43 5.26
C TRP A 775 8.03 7.98 6.23
N ASP A 776 7.95 7.55 7.48
CA ASP A 776 8.96 7.87 8.48
C ASP A 776 10.20 6.98 8.37
N TRP A 777 10.05 5.80 7.77
CA TRP A 777 11.11 4.82 7.63
C TRP A 777 10.86 3.84 6.49
N PHE A 778 11.90 3.29 5.96
CA PHE A 778 11.91 2.09 5.11
C PHE A 778 13.32 1.52 5.05
N CYS A 779 13.44 0.25 4.67
CA CYS A 779 14.74 -0.32 4.32
C CYS A 779 14.64 -1.27 3.13
N LEU A 780 15.74 -1.37 2.39
CA LEU A 780 15.96 -2.33 1.32
C LEU A 780 17.36 -2.91 1.50
N LEU A 781 17.48 -4.20 1.83
CA LEU A 781 18.73 -4.80 2.29
C LEU A 781 19.20 -5.93 1.38
N GLY A 782 20.50 -6.00 1.13
CA GLY A 782 21.14 -7.08 0.41
C GLY A 782 20.90 -7.09 -1.10
N VAL A 783 20.74 -5.91 -1.71
CA VAL A 783 20.63 -5.77 -3.17
C VAL A 783 21.98 -6.06 -3.82
N PRO A 784 22.05 -7.00 -4.78
CA PRO A 784 23.25 -7.18 -5.58
C PRO A 784 23.40 -6.02 -6.56
N CYS A 785 24.57 -5.42 -6.63
CA CYS A 785 24.81 -4.33 -7.58
C CYS A 785 26.29 -4.14 -7.83
N GLN A 786 26.74 -4.30 -9.08
CA GLN A 786 28.14 -4.10 -9.49
C GLN A 786 29.15 -4.95 -8.67
N GLY A 787 28.77 -6.17 -8.31
CA GLY A 787 29.59 -7.05 -7.48
C GLY A 787 29.61 -6.67 -5.98
N HIS A 788 28.84 -5.66 -5.59
CA HIS A 788 28.70 -5.21 -4.21
C HIS A 788 27.37 -5.66 -3.60
N ARG A 789 27.34 -5.72 -2.27
CA ARG A 789 26.11 -5.76 -1.48
C ARG A 789 25.71 -4.34 -1.15
N VAL A 790 24.49 -3.97 -1.54
CA VAL A 790 23.92 -2.65 -1.28
C VAL A 790 22.76 -2.76 -0.29
N ASP A 791 22.82 -1.97 0.78
CA ASP A 791 21.73 -1.78 1.73
C ASP A 791 21.32 -0.31 1.72
N ILE A 792 20.01 -0.05 1.75
CA ILE A 792 19.42 1.29 1.77
C ILE A 792 18.52 1.37 2.98
N ILE A 793 18.74 2.37 3.85
CA ILE A 793 17.97 2.57 5.07
C ILE A 793 17.56 4.04 5.13
N TYR A 794 16.28 4.27 5.31
CA TYR A 794 15.73 5.57 5.66
C TYR A 794 15.06 5.50 7.02
N ASP A 795 15.42 6.39 7.91
CA ASP A 795 14.79 6.59 9.21
C ASP A 795 14.80 8.09 9.48
N ARG A 796 13.66 8.75 9.30
CA ARG A 796 13.53 10.21 9.37
C ARG A 796 14.08 10.77 10.68
N THR A 797 13.78 10.14 11.77
CA THR A 797 14.16 10.59 13.11
C THR A 797 15.41 9.90 13.65
N GLY A 798 15.73 8.71 13.15
CA GLY A 798 16.74 7.81 13.70
C GLY A 798 16.24 6.98 14.89
N ARG A 799 14.95 7.06 15.23
CA ARG A 799 14.35 6.34 16.35
C ARG A 799 13.86 4.95 15.97
N HIS A 800 13.37 4.79 14.74
CA HIS A 800 12.77 3.52 14.31
C HIS A 800 13.77 2.37 14.36
N TYR A 801 14.89 2.47 13.62
CA TYR A 801 15.93 1.45 13.62
C TYR A 801 17.05 1.69 14.64
N GLY A 802 17.06 2.84 15.32
CA GLY A 802 18.04 3.20 16.33
C GLY A 802 19.50 3.30 15.85
N ARG A 803 19.74 3.27 14.53
CA ARG A 803 21.09 3.21 13.95
C ARG A 803 21.48 4.46 13.17
N TYR A 804 20.60 4.91 12.30
CA TYR A 804 20.91 5.98 11.34
C TYR A 804 19.74 6.97 11.26
N LYS A 805 20.06 8.24 11.14
CA LYS A 805 19.07 9.29 10.90
C LYS A 805 19.12 9.75 9.44
N GLY A 806 17.96 9.80 8.78
CA GLY A 806 17.80 10.16 7.38
C GLY A 806 18.19 9.00 6.44
N LEU A 807 18.36 9.31 5.16
CA LEU A 807 18.65 8.33 4.12
C LEU A 807 20.13 7.91 4.10
N GLN A 808 20.38 6.63 4.13
CA GLN A 808 21.71 6.01 4.07
C GLN A 808 21.79 5.07 2.88
N LEU A 809 22.92 5.16 2.15
CA LEU A 809 23.37 4.17 1.19
C LEU A 809 24.57 3.43 1.78
N ILE A 810 24.46 2.14 1.94
CA ILE A 810 25.48 1.31 2.56
C ILE A 810 26.00 0.33 1.50
N ILE A 811 27.28 0.41 1.17
CA ILE A 811 27.93 -0.46 0.20
C ILE A 811 28.99 -1.27 0.94
N ASP A 812 28.86 -2.60 0.93
CA ASP A 812 29.71 -3.54 1.65
C ASP A 812 29.93 -3.13 3.12
N GLY A 813 28.84 -2.75 3.80
CA GLY A 813 28.85 -2.34 5.20
C GLY A 813 29.34 -0.91 5.46
N LYS A 814 29.76 -0.16 4.45
CA LYS A 814 30.23 1.24 4.58
C LYS A 814 29.09 2.21 4.28
N ALA A 815 28.57 2.84 5.33
CA ALA A 815 27.48 3.79 5.21
C ALA A 815 27.92 5.14 4.66
N ARG A 816 27.11 5.70 3.76
CA ARG A 816 27.20 7.08 3.25
C ARG A 816 25.84 7.72 3.39
N ARG A 817 25.74 8.80 4.15
CA ARG A 817 24.51 9.59 4.25
C ARG A 817 24.25 10.29 2.92
N ILE A 818 23.08 10.06 2.36
CA ILE A 818 22.62 10.73 1.15
C ILE A 818 21.73 11.92 1.54
N LYS A 819 21.98 13.08 0.94
CA LYS A 819 21.02 14.17 0.96
C LYS A 819 20.17 14.02 -0.32
N PRO A 820 18.91 13.58 -0.21
CA PRO A 820 18.05 13.51 -1.37
C PRO A 820 17.86 14.92 -1.96
N LYS A 821 17.77 15.02 -3.29
CA LYS A 821 17.53 16.30 -3.97
C LYS A 821 16.21 16.94 -3.53
N ASN A 822 15.23 16.11 -3.23
CA ASN A 822 13.93 16.51 -2.69
C ASN A 822 13.78 15.94 -1.29
N ARG A 823 12.95 16.58 -0.46
CA ARG A 823 12.61 16.09 0.87
C ARG A 823 11.86 14.76 0.75
N LEU A 824 12.24 13.77 1.58
CA LEU A 824 11.53 12.52 1.78
C LEU A 824 10.52 12.67 2.90
#